data_f5fb7fef1ec07a0293f4e6b7f45418af
#
_entry.id   f5fb7fef1ec07a0293f4e6b7f45418af
#
_cell.length_a   1.000
_cell.length_b   1.000
_cell.length_c   1.000
_cell.angle_alpha   90.00
_cell.angle_beta   90.00
_cell.angle_gamma   90.00
#
_symmetry.space_group_name_H-M   'P 1'
#
loop_
_entity.id
_entity.type
_entity.pdbx_description
1 polymer ?
#
loop_
_entity_poly.entity_id
_entity_poly.type
_entity_poly.pdbx_seq_one_letter_code
_entity_poly.pdbx_strand_id
1 'polypeptide(L)'
;MGDLFWTGQEIYIENIYRPVILGTLIFFVVLAGALAFGLFRHYQLLRLGTKENRFDQIFTRLKITLTEVFAHMRIIKEPYPGIMHLLIFWGSALFIIGKLIRPFSYAVELSNPPQAVFLYASLLSEIGAVMIIIGGLLAIYRRYIAKPSRLDTKPDDTLIYGWVFIILLTGFMAKGYRIAAGGIQPTDWATWAPVSYLFSKMLPTFDTQSYNEVLVWHRAVLHTIPAFMFLLYIMVNRSRLQHILLTPLNIFFRSLGPKGALVPVDLEKAESFGVSKIEGFTWKQLMDLDACTRCGRCQDNCPAYLSGKTLSPKKVIQDLKQHWYDSGPDIFGMFRNKLKGKGIDTGVSMIGGVITQEIIWDCTTCGACQEACPAYIEHINKIIDMRRNLVLDQAEMPETAEMALRCIEERGHTCKGTTACRTDWCGDIEGAKLLANDSNVEILYFVGCSAALEDRNMKVSKAFGKILRAANVNFGILGEEESCCGDPARRIGNEYLFQLQATKNIETFKKYNVKRIVVTCPHGYNCLKNEYPQFGGEFEVLHHSQYIAELISQGRLKLKNNLDKAITYHDGCYLGRHNSVYDEPRTIINALPGVQFKEMARHGNKSFCCGAGGGHMWMEEKTGVRISEMRTEQALETNCNVVATACPFCLQMFEDAIKAKEASEKIRPLDIAELVALAIADEVKK
;
A
#
# COMPACT_ATOMS: atom_id res chain seq x y z
N MET A 1 16.73 -54.06 -17.70
CA MET A 1 15.93 -52.82 -17.87
C MET A 1 16.73 -51.55 -17.58
N GLY A 2 17.81 -51.60 -16.84
CA GLY A 2 18.72 -50.45 -16.60
C GLY A 2 19.50 -50.02 -17.84
N ASP A 3 19.95 -50.99 -18.63
CA ASP A 3 20.89 -50.72 -19.72
C ASP A 3 20.29 -50.01 -20.96
N LEU A 4 19.01 -50.21 -21.23
CA LEU A 4 18.35 -49.53 -22.37
C LEU A 4 18.15 -47.99 -22.16
N PHE A 5 18.14 -47.55 -20.93
CA PHE A 5 18.08 -46.12 -20.61
C PHE A 5 19.44 -45.44 -20.84
N TRP A 6 20.53 -46.17 -20.70
CA TRP A 6 21.89 -45.64 -20.81
C TRP A 6 22.45 -45.73 -22.24
N THR A 7 22.19 -46.81 -22.97
CA THR A 7 22.69 -46.96 -24.35
C THR A 7 22.13 -45.90 -25.31
N GLY A 8 20.85 -45.52 -25.15
CA GLY A 8 20.28 -44.37 -25.89
C GLY A 8 20.85 -43.00 -25.44
N GLN A 9 21.40 -42.93 -24.24
CA GLN A 9 22.08 -41.73 -23.74
C GLN A 9 23.55 -41.65 -24.15
N GLU A 10 24.27 -42.74 -24.24
CA GLU A 10 25.69 -42.73 -24.66
C GLU A 10 25.86 -42.32 -26.13
N ILE A 11 25.03 -42.81 -27.04
CA ILE A 11 25.02 -42.34 -28.45
C ILE A 11 24.63 -40.86 -28.55
N TYR A 12 23.75 -40.42 -27.68
CA TYR A 12 23.32 -39.00 -27.58
C TYR A 12 24.41 -38.12 -26.98
N ILE A 13 25.26 -38.66 -26.09
CA ILE A 13 26.30 -37.92 -25.37
C ILE A 13 27.51 -37.63 -26.26
N GLU A 14 28.02 -38.59 -27.04
CA GLU A 14 29.32 -38.43 -27.72
C GLU A 14 29.27 -37.57 -28.99
N ASN A 15 28.24 -37.65 -29.81
CA ASN A 15 28.21 -36.98 -31.12
C ASN A 15 27.38 -35.66 -31.18
N ILE A 16 26.38 -35.49 -30.28
CA ILE A 16 25.52 -34.31 -30.24
C ILE A 16 25.88 -33.39 -29.05
N TYR A 17 26.59 -33.90 -28.07
CA TYR A 17 26.77 -33.26 -26.77
C TYR A 17 27.79 -32.11 -26.79
N ARG A 18 28.90 -32.19 -27.55
CA ARG A 18 29.90 -31.09 -27.58
C ARG A 18 29.37 -29.78 -28.14
N PRO A 19 28.71 -29.72 -29.30
CA PRO A 19 28.11 -28.47 -29.78
C PRO A 19 26.93 -27.98 -28.91
N VAL A 20 26.18 -28.93 -28.31
CA VAL A 20 25.06 -28.57 -27.40
C VAL A 20 25.59 -28.05 -26.06
N ILE A 21 26.66 -28.59 -25.52
CA ILE A 21 27.31 -28.06 -24.32
C ILE A 21 27.88 -26.69 -24.58
N LEU A 22 28.60 -26.49 -25.67
CA LEU A 22 29.13 -25.17 -26.02
C LEU A 22 28.02 -24.15 -26.27
N GLY A 23 26.98 -24.53 -27.00
CA GLY A 23 25.79 -23.69 -27.20
C GLY A 23 25.08 -23.34 -25.88
N THR A 24 24.97 -24.31 -24.97
CA THR A 24 24.38 -24.08 -23.64
C THR A 24 25.24 -23.14 -22.78
N LEU A 25 26.57 -23.31 -22.81
CA LEU A 25 27.49 -22.43 -22.10
C LEU A 25 27.39 -20.97 -22.65
N ILE A 26 27.43 -20.81 -23.98
CA ILE A 26 27.25 -19.52 -24.62
C ILE A 26 25.91 -18.90 -24.21
N PHE A 27 24.85 -19.72 -24.20
CA PHE A 27 23.52 -19.34 -23.77
C PHE A 27 23.54 -18.77 -22.34
N PHE A 28 24.13 -19.50 -21.38
CA PHE A 28 24.21 -19.06 -19.99
C PHE A 28 25.08 -17.79 -19.83
N VAL A 29 26.16 -17.68 -20.55
CA VAL A 29 27.03 -16.48 -20.52
C VAL A 29 26.28 -15.25 -21.04
N VAL A 30 25.57 -15.37 -22.16
CA VAL A 30 24.76 -14.28 -22.71
C VAL A 30 23.63 -13.91 -21.77
N LEU A 31 22.97 -14.90 -21.17
CA LEU A 31 21.87 -14.67 -20.22
C LEU A 31 22.37 -13.99 -18.93
N ALA A 32 23.50 -14.46 -18.40
CA ALA A 32 24.14 -13.85 -17.24
C ALA A 32 24.61 -12.42 -17.53
N GLY A 33 25.18 -12.19 -18.73
CA GLY A 33 25.54 -10.83 -19.20
C GLY A 33 24.32 -9.91 -19.33
N ALA A 34 23.22 -10.40 -19.89
CA ALA A 34 21.97 -9.64 -19.99
C ALA A 34 21.36 -9.34 -18.62
N LEU A 35 21.39 -10.28 -17.68
CA LEU A 35 20.98 -10.07 -16.31
C LEU A 35 21.84 -9.03 -15.61
N ALA A 36 23.16 -9.18 -15.67
CA ALA A 36 24.10 -8.23 -15.10
C ALA A 36 23.91 -6.83 -15.68
N PHE A 37 23.70 -6.71 -16.98
CA PHE A 37 23.39 -5.46 -17.66
C PHE A 37 22.06 -4.86 -17.19
N GLY A 38 20.99 -5.64 -17.09
CA GLY A 38 19.69 -5.21 -16.58
C GLY A 38 19.79 -4.70 -15.13
N LEU A 39 20.45 -5.45 -14.26
CA LEU A 39 20.69 -5.06 -12.85
C LEU A 39 21.56 -3.81 -12.74
N PHE A 40 22.62 -3.71 -13.52
CA PHE A 40 23.49 -2.53 -13.58
C PHE A 40 22.72 -1.28 -14.00
N ARG A 41 21.86 -1.39 -15.01
CA ARG A 41 21.00 -0.30 -15.46
C ARG A 41 20.01 0.15 -14.38
N HIS A 42 19.35 -0.78 -13.70
CA HIS A 42 18.48 -0.44 -12.56
C HIS A 42 19.25 0.21 -11.41
N TYR A 43 20.42 -0.31 -11.09
CA TYR A 43 21.30 0.28 -10.08
C TYR A 43 21.66 1.74 -10.43
N GLN A 44 22.02 2.02 -11.68
CA GLN A 44 22.33 3.39 -12.14
C GLN A 44 21.10 4.32 -12.04
N LEU A 45 19.90 3.83 -12.38
CA LEU A 45 18.66 4.58 -12.25
C LEU A 45 18.35 4.89 -10.79
N LEU A 46 18.49 3.91 -9.88
CA LEU A 46 18.25 4.11 -8.45
C LEU A 46 19.28 5.07 -7.81
N ARG A 47 20.52 5.09 -8.32
CA ARG A 47 21.56 6.04 -7.86
C ARG A 47 21.27 7.51 -8.18
N LEU A 48 20.31 7.81 -9.04
CA LEU A 48 19.83 9.19 -9.24
C LEU A 48 19.15 9.73 -8.00
N GLY A 49 18.50 8.87 -7.23
CA GLY A 49 17.79 9.26 -6.04
C GLY A 49 18.69 9.54 -4.83
N THR A 50 18.15 10.31 -3.89
CA THR A 50 18.81 10.63 -2.64
C THR A 50 18.95 9.41 -1.74
N LYS A 51 19.87 9.48 -0.77
CA LYS A 51 20.15 8.38 0.16
C LYS A 51 19.04 8.25 1.21
N GLU A 52 18.66 7.02 1.50
CA GLU A 52 17.74 6.65 2.57
C GLU A 52 18.21 5.35 3.21
N ASN A 53 18.15 5.25 4.54
CA ASN A 53 18.51 4.00 5.23
C ASN A 53 17.27 3.11 5.39
N ARG A 54 17.31 1.93 4.75
CA ARG A 54 16.28 0.88 4.82
C ARG A 54 16.89 -0.49 5.11
N PHE A 55 18.08 -0.53 5.72
CA PHE A 55 18.81 -1.76 6.05
C PHE A 55 18.74 -2.10 7.55
N ASP A 56 17.88 -1.44 8.30
CA ASP A 56 17.54 -1.77 9.67
C ASP A 56 16.68 -3.04 9.76
N GLN A 57 16.68 -3.73 10.90
CA GLN A 57 15.80 -4.86 11.21
C GLN A 57 15.73 -5.95 10.12
N ILE A 58 16.84 -6.37 9.57
CA ILE A 58 16.93 -7.28 8.40
C ILE A 58 16.10 -8.55 8.59
N PHE A 59 16.10 -9.19 9.76
CA PHE A 59 15.33 -10.42 10.01
C PHE A 59 13.82 -10.17 9.99
N THR A 60 13.36 -9.05 10.54
CA THR A 60 11.94 -8.63 10.49
C THR A 60 11.52 -8.41 9.04
N ARG A 61 12.35 -7.69 8.26
CA ARG A 61 12.12 -7.45 6.83
C ARG A 61 12.05 -8.74 6.02
N LEU A 62 12.99 -9.66 6.26
CA LEU A 62 13.03 -10.96 5.58
C LEU A 62 11.78 -11.78 5.91
N LYS A 63 11.40 -11.90 7.20
CA LYS A 63 10.19 -12.61 7.64
C LYS A 63 8.94 -12.06 6.95
N ILE A 64 8.78 -10.73 6.94
CA ILE A 64 7.64 -10.08 6.31
C ILE A 64 7.63 -10.35 4.79
N THR A 65 8.78 -10.21 4.14
CA THR A 65 8.90 -10.43 2.69
C THR A 65 8.55 -11.85 2.31
N LEU A 66 9.10 -12.84 3.02
CA LEU A 66 8.79 -14.25 2.77
C LEU A 66 7.29 -14.52 2.97
N THR A 67 6.68 -14.02 4.05
CA THR A 67 5.25 -14.18 4.30
C THR A 67 4.41 -13.56 3.19
N GLU A 68 4.68 -12.32 2.81
CA GLU A 68 3.88 -11.61 1.80
C GLU A 68 4.08 -12.18 0.39
N VAL A 69 5.30 -12.59 0.04
CA VAL A 69 5.61 -13.13 -1.29
C VAL A 69 5.05 -14.55 -1.44
N PHE A 70 5.24 -15.43 -0.47
CA PHE A 70 4.81 -16.83 -0.60
C PHE A 70 3.34 -17.06 -0.23
N ALA A 71 2.83 -16.40 0.82
CA ALA A 71 1.42 -16.52 1.22
C ALA A 71 0.49 -15.57 0.48
N HIS A 72 1.00 -14.59 -0.30
CA HIS A 72 0.21 -13.67 -1.11
C HIS A 72 -0.88 -12.91 -0.34
N MET A 73 -0.67 -12.59 0.95
CA MET A 73 -1.67 -12.12 1.90
C MET A 73 -2.53 -10.94 1.40
N ARG A 74 -1.91 -9.99 0.70
CA ARG A 74 -2.65 -8.86 0.10
C ARG A 74 -3.31 -9.18 -1.23
N ILE A 75 -2.73 -10.09 -2.01
CA ILE A 75 -3.25 -10.44 -3.34
C ILE A 75 -4.53 -11.24 -3.20
N ILE A 76 -4.61 -12.16 -2.23
CA ILE A 76 -5.76 -13.04 -1.94
C ILE A 76 -6.98 -12.27 -1.44
N LYS A 77 -6.83 -11.05 -0.90
CA LYS A 77 -7.97 -10.21 -0.47
C LYS A 77 -9.00 -9.97 -1.59
N GLU A 78 -8.62 -10.16 -2.85
CA GLU A 78 -9.52 -10.27 -4.01
C GLU A 78 -9.44 -11.70 -4.56
N PRO A 79 -10.48 -12.54 -4.39
CA PRO A 79 -10.41 -13.98 -4.64
C PRO A 79 -9.99 -14.34 -6.08
N TYR A 80 -10.65 -13.76 -7.10
CA TYR A 80 -10.37 -14.09 -8.50
C TYR A 80 -8.92 -13.81 -8.92
N PRO A 81 -8.40 -12.56 -8.81
CA PRO A 81 -7.00 -12.30 -9.12
C PRO A 81 -6.02 -12.98 -8.15
N GLY A 82 -6.46 -13.31 -6.94
CA GLY A 82 -5.67 -14.05 -5.96
C GLY A 82 -5.40 -15.48 -6.43
N ILE A 83 -6.44 -16.25 -6.73
CA ILE A 83 -6.33 -17.64 -7.22
C ILE A 83 -5.57 -17.68 -8.54
N MET A 84 -5.90 -16.81 -9.48
CA MET A 84 -5.19 -16.67 -10.76
C MET A 84 -3.68 -16.49 -10.54
N HIS A 85 -3.28 -15.57 -9.67
CA HIS A 85 -1.87 -15.28 -9.42
C HIS A 85 -1.17 -16.41 -8.65
N LEU A 86 -1.84 -17.05 -7.68
CA LEU A 86 -1.31 -18.21 -6.97
C LEU A 86 -1.00 -19.37 -7.90
N LEU A 87 -1.92 -19.65 -8.84
CA LEU A 87 -1.70 -20.71 -9.84
C LEU A 87 -0.46 -20.42 -10.71
N ILE A 88 -0.30 -19.17 -11.18
CA ILE A 88 0.87 -18.79 -11.97
C ILE A 88 2.15 -18.85 -11.12
N PHE A 89 2.13 -18.29 -9.92
CA PHE A 89 3.32 -18.20 -9.06
C PHE A 89 3.80 -19.58 -8.59
N TRP A 90 2.92 -20.35 -7.92
CA TRP A 90 3.29 -21.68 -7.43
C TRP A 90 3.48 -22.68 -8.56
N GLY A 91 2.70 -22.55 -9.64
CA GLY A 91 2.92 -23.31 -10.87
C GLY A 91 4.33 -23.06 -11.43
N SER A 92 4.78 -21.80 -11.50
CA SER A 92 6.13 -21.45 -11.94
C SER A 92 7.20 -21.97 -10.99
N ALA A 93 6.97 -21.88 -9.68
CA ALA A 93 7.90 -22.43 -8.67
C ALA A 93 8.06 -23.94 -8.81
N LEU A 94 6.96 -24.70 -8.88
CA LEU A 94 6.98 -26.15 -9.08
C LEU A 94 7.64 -26.54 -10.41
N PHE A 95 7.31 -25.81 -11.48
CA PHE A 95 7.92 -26.04 -12.79
C PHE A 95 9.43 -25.85 -12.76
N ILE A 96 9.92 -24.76 -12.18
CA ILE A 96 11.35 -24.44 -12.06
C ILE A 96 12.05 -25.48 -11.17
N ILE A 97 11.50 -25.80 -10.00
CA ILE A 97 12.04 -26.81 -9.08
C ILE A 97 12.18 -28.15 -9.80
N GLY A 98 11.12 -28.61 -10.48
CA GLY A 98 11.17 -29.85 -11.24
C GLY A 98 12.21 -29.86 -12.36
N LYS A 99 12.49 -28.68 -12.97
CA LYS A 99 13.55 -28.56 -13.98
C LYS A 99 14.95 -28.51 -13.39
N LEU A 100 15.12 -27.99 -12.17
CA LEU A 100 16.43 -27.83 -11.51
C LEU A 100 16.87 -29.07 -10.75
N ILE A 101 15.96 -29.95 -10.31
CA ILE A 101 16.31 -31.19 -9.59
C ILE A 101 17.29 -32.02 -10.39
N ARG A 102 17.09 -32.15 -11.69
CA ARG A 102 17.93 -33.00 -12.56
C ARG A 102 19.38 -32.51 -12.68
N PRO A 103 19.66 -31.27 -13.13
CA PRO A 103 21.03 -30.77 -13.19
C PRO A 103 21.69 -30.70 -11.81
N PHE A 104 20.93 -30.42 -10.75
CA PHE A 104 21.45 -30.39 -9.38
C PHE A 104 21.90 -31.79 -8.92
N SER A 105 21.14 -32.86 -9.21
CA SER A 105 21.52 -34.22 -8.86
C SER A 105 22.79 -34.70 -9.56
N TYR A 106 23.06 -34.20 -10.76
CA TYR A 106 24.35 -34.46 -11.43
C TYR A 106 25.50 -33.62 -10.84
N ALA A 107 25.24 -32.36 -10.44
CA ALA A 107 26.25 -31.47 -9.88
C ALA A 107 26.75 -31.92 -8.49
N VAL A 108 25.93 -32.64 -7.73
CA VAL A 108 26.27 -33.16 -6.38
C VAL A 108 26.87 -34.59 -6.43
N GLU A 109 27.42 -35.01 -7.57
CA GLU A 109 28.07 -36.31 -7.77
C GLU A 109 27.24 -37.54 -7.33
N LEU A 110 25.91 -37.43 -7.35
CA LEU A 110 25.04 -38.58 -7.33
C LEU A 110 25.23 -39.30 -8.66
N SER A 111 26.27 -40.14 -8.76
CA SER A 111 26.66 -40.87 -9.97
C SER A 111 25.52 -41.75 -10.51
N ASN A 112 24.48 -42.01 -9.73
CA ASN A 112 23.25 -42.68 -10.14
C ASN A 112 22.07 -42.24 -9.26
N PRO A 113 21.47 -41.04 -9.48
CA PRO A 113 20.31 -40.63 -8.70
C PRO A 113 19.17 -41.65 -8.90
N PRO A 114 18.44 -42.02 -7.83
CA PRO A 114 17.35 -42.97 -7.92
C PRO A 114 16.35 -42.56 -9.01
N GLN A 115 15.91 -43.52 -9.84
CA GLN A 115 14.92 -43.28 -10.90
C GLN A 115 13.69 -42.51 -10.39
N ALA A 116 13.27 -42.75 -9.15
CA ALA A 116 12.18 -42.04 -8.48
C ALA A 116 12.36 -40.51 -8.48
N VAL A 117 13.59 -40.00 -8.31
CA VAL A 117 13.87 -38.55 -8.30
C VAL A 117 13.51 -37.92 -9.64
N PHE A 118 13.82 -38.60 -10.74
CA PHE A 118 13.45 -38.06 -12.08
C PHE A 118 11.97 -38.14 -12.36
N LEU A 119 11.29 -39.17 -11.87
CA LEU A 119 9.84 -39.30 -11.98
C LEU A 119 9.11 -38.21 -11.21
N TYR A 120 9.49 -37.99 -9.95
CA TYR A 120 8.94 -36.88 -9.15
C TYR A 120 9.23 -35.51 -9.78
N ALA A 121 10.44 -35.25 -10.25
CA ALA A 121 10.80 -34.01 -10.94
C ALA A 121 9.97 -33.84 -12.23
N SER A 122 9.68 -34.90 -12.93
CA SER A 122 8.80 -34.91 -14.09
C SER A 122 7.39 -34.52 -13.75
N LEU A 123 6.79 -35.14 -12.73
CA LEU A 123 5.43 -34.86 -12.26
C LEU A 123 5.30 -33.42 -11.74
N LEU A 124 6.25 -32.94 -10.92
CA LEU A 124 6.30 -31.55 -10.44
C LEU A 124 6.29 -30.55 -11.60
N SER A 125 7.11 -30.80 -12.64
CA SER A 125 7.15 -29.92 -13.82
C SER A 125 5.84 -29.93 -14.58
N GLU A 126 5.14 -31.05 -14.68
CA GLU A 126 3.83 -31.13 -15.37
C GLU A 126 2.73 -30.45 -14.58
N ILE A 127 2.63 -30.72 -13.29
CA ILE A 127 1.68 -30.04 -12.40
C ILE A 127 1.90 -28.53 -12.49
N GLY A 128 3.16 -28.09 -12.37
CA GLY A 128 3.51 -26.67 -12.46
C GLY A 128 3.08 -26.06 -13.81
N ALA A 129 3.35 -26.73 -14.91
CA ALA A 129 2.96 -26.26 -16.25
C ALA A 129 1.45 -26.17 -16.42
N VAL A 130 0.68 -27.15 -15.94
CA VAL A 130 -0.80 -27.13 -15.98
C VAL A 130 -1.34 -25.97 -15.12
N MET A 131 -0.78 -25.76 -13.93
CA MET A 131 -1.15 -24.62 -13.07
C MET A 131 -0.91 -23.28 -13.78
N ILE A 132 0.23 -23.11 -14.45
CA ILE A 132 0.54 -21.88 -15.22
C ILE A 132 -0.48 -21.71 -16.36
N ILE A 133 -0.84 -22.79 -17.09
CA ILE A 133 -1.81 -22.71 -18.17
C ILE A 133 -3.17 -22.28 -17.65
N ILE A 134 -3.67 -22.91 -16.58
CA ILE A 134 -4.97 -22.56 -15.99
C ILE A 134 -4.95 -21.08 -15.51
N GLY A 135 -3.92 -20.71 -14.74
CA GLY A 135 -3.75 -19.34 -14.26
C GLY A 135 -3.60 -18.33 -15.39
N GLY A 136 -2.90 -18.67 -16.47
CA GLY A 136 -2.74 -17.88 -17.68
C GLY A 136 -4.06 -17.69 -18.44
N LEU A 137 -4.87 -18.74 -18.58
CA LEU A 137 -6.21 -18.65 -19.18
C LEU A 137 -7.14 -17.75 -18.36
N LEU A 138 -7.11 -17.85 -17.02
CA LEU A 138 -7.83 -16.94 -16.12
C LEU A 138 -7.36 -15.50 -16.30
N ALA A 139 -6.05 -15.29 -16.49
CA ALA A 139 -5.50 -13.95 -16.71
C ALA A 139 -5.91 -13.37 -18.07
N ILE A 140 -5.94 -14.17 -19.12
CA ILE A 140 -6.44 -13.80 -20.46
C ILE A 140 -7.92 -13.45 -20.39
N TYR A 141 -8.74 -14.33 -19.79
CA TYR A 141 -10.18 -14.07 -19.61
C TYR A 141 -10.40 -12.73 -18.91
N ARG A 142 -9.73 -12.51 -17.78
CA ARG A 142 -9.87 -11.26 -17.00
C ARG A 142 -9.47 -10.03 -17.82
N ARG A 143 -8.41 -10.13 -18.62
CA ARG A 143 -7.84 -8.98 -19.32
C ARG A 143 -8.57 -8.65 -20.64
N TYR A 144 -8.95 -9.67 -21.39
CA TYR A 144 -9.49 -9.48 -22.74
C TYR A 144 -11.00 -9.67 -22.84
N ILE A 145 -11.61 -10.43 -21.93
CA ILE A 145 -13.05 -10.71 -21.92
C ILE A 145 -13.75 -9.88 -20.84
N ALA A 146 -13.40 -10.05 -19.55
CA ALA A 146 -14.02 -9.32 -18.44
C ALA A 146 -13.65 -7.83 -18.40
N LYS A 147 -12.45 -7.46 -18.88
CA LYS A 147 -11.96 -6.08 -19.07
C LYS A 147 -12.31 -5.11 -17.93
N PRO A 148 -11.95 -5.38 -16.66
CA PRO A 148 -12.21 -4.41 -15.59
C PRO A 148 -11.55 -3.06 -15.92
N SER A 149 -12.27 -1.96 -15.70
CA SER A 149 -11.88 -0.59 -16.09
C SER A 149 -10.51 -0.15 -15.54
N ARG A 150 -10.11 -0.72 -14.40
CA ARG A 150 -8.80 -0.44 -13.78
C ARG A 150 -7.60 -1.04 -14.50
N LEU A 151 -7.81 -2.00 -15.43
CA LEU A 151 -6.73 -2.67 -16.16
C LEU A 151 -6.56 -2.04 -17.54
N ASP A 152 -5.35 -1.59 -17.80
CA ASP A 152 -4.87 -1.23 -19.14
C ASP A 152 -4.12 -2.41 -19.75
N THR A 153 -4.46 -2.74 -21.00
CA THR A 153 -3.79 -3.79 -21.77
C THR A 153 -2.77 -3.15 -22.70
N LYS A 154 -1.52 -3.59 -22.60
CA LYS A 154 -0.43 -3.17 -23.50
C LYS A 154 -0.03 -4.33 -24.40
N PRO A 155 0.58 -4.07 -25.58
CA PRO A 155 1.09 -5.12 -26.47
C PRO A 155 2.05 -6.10 -25.77
N ASP A 156 2.83 -5.61 -24.80
CA ASP A 156 3.72 -6.40 -23.94
C ASP A 156 2.98 -7.53 -23.20
N ASP A 157 1.75 -7.26 -22.73
CA ASP A 157 0.94 -8.26 -22.02
C ASP A 157 0.56 -9.43 -22.95
N THR A 158 0.16 -9.13 -24.17
CA THR A 158 -0.22 -10.15 -25.18
C THR A 158 0.99 -10.99 -25.58
N LEU A 159 2.13 -10.35 -25.81
CA LEU A 159 3.38 -11.00 -26.15
C LEU A 159 3.82 -11.98 -25.05
N ILE A 160 3.77 -11.56 -23.77
CA ILE A 160 4.13 -12.41 -22.63
C ILE A 160 3.24 -13.65 -22.56
N TYR A 161 1.89 -13.49 -22.67
CA TYR A 161 1.00 -14.66 -22.65
C TYR A 161 1.26 -15.60 -23.81
N GLY A 162 1.37 -15.11 -25.03
CA GLY A 162 1.67 -15.91 -26.19
C GLY A 162 2.97 -16.71 -26.03
N TRP A 163 4.00 -16.03 -25.56
CA TRP A 163 5.32 -16.67 -25.37
C TRP A 163 5.32 -17.76 -24.29
N VAL A 164 4.70 -17.49 -23.15
CA VAL A 164 4.58 -18.50 -22.07
C VAL A 164 3.82 -19.73 -22.56
N PHE A 165 2.69 -19.55 -23.28
CA PHE A 165 1.95 -20.69 -23.82
C PHE A 165 2.75 -21.48 -24.86
N ILE A 166 3.48 -20.81 -25.75
CA ILE A 166 4.36 -21.47 -26.74
C ILE A 166 5.42 -22.32 -26.03
N ILE A 167 6.10 -21.74 -25.01
CA ILE A 167 7.14 -22.45 -24.27
C ILE A 167 6.59 -23.68 -23.55
N LEU A 168 5.42 -23.58 -22.93
CA LEU A 168 4.80 -24.71 -22.23
C LEU A 168 4.34 -25.79 -23.20
N LEU A 169 3.66 -25.41 -24.29
CA LEU A 169 3.18 -26.34 -25.30
C LEU A 169 4.35 -27.10 -25.97
N THR A 170 5.36 -26.37 -26.45
CA THR A 170 6.54 -26.98 -27.05
C THR A 170 7.33 -27.85 -26.06
N GLY A 171 7.28 -27.48 -24.76
CA GLY A 171 7.85 -28.31 -23.69
C GLY A 171 7.14 -29.66 -23.51
N PHE A 172 5.80 -29.66 -23.54
CA PHE A 172 5.02 -30.89 -23.51
C PHE A 172 5.26 -31.78 -24.75
N MET A 173 5.30 -31.14 -25.93
CA MET A 173 5.59 -31.86 -27.19
C MET A 173 6.99 -32.46 -27.17
N ALA A 174 8.03 -31.71 -26.76
CA ALA A 174 9.40 -32.23 -26.67
C ALA A 174 9.50 -33.42 -25.72
N LYS A 175 8.75 -33.42 -24.62
CA LYS A 175 8.69 -34.55 -23.70
C LYS A 175 7.85 -35.70 -24.28
N GLY A 176 6.79 -35.43 -25.03
CA GLY A 176 6.00 -36.38 -25.77
C GLY A 176 6.83 -37.16 -26.81
N TYR A 177 7.66 -36.46 -27.61
CA TYR A 177 8.61 -37.06 -28.53
C TYR A 177 9.59 -38.00 -27.82
N ARG A 178 10.10 -37.59 -26.66
CA ARG A 178 11.02 -38.42 -25.86
C ARG A 178 10.35 -39.69 -25.34
N ILE A 179 9.09 -39.61 -24.92
CA ILE A 179 8.31 -40.77 -24.48
C ILE A 179 8.08 -41.74 -25.68
N ALA A 180 7.72 -41.21 -26.84
CA ALA A 180 7.49 -42.00 -28.04
C ALA A 180 8.76 -42.70 -28.55
N ALA A 181 9.93 -42.01 -28.53
CA ALA A 181 11.20 -42.53 -28.97
C ALA A 181 11.79 -43.61 -28.05
N GLY A 182 11.48 -43.56 -26.76
CA GLY A 182 12.11 -44.39 -25.76
C GLY A 182 11.67 -45.86 -25.69
N GLY A 183 10.65 -46.28 -26.48
CA GLY A 183 10.13 -47.66 -26.49
C GLY A 183 9.66 -48.18 -25.12
N ILE A 184 9.57 -47.31 -24.13
CA ILE A 184 9.24 -47.64 -22.74
C ILE A 184 7.76 -47.97 -22.64
N GLN A 185 7.44 -49.06 -21.92
CA GLN A 185 6.06 -49.43 -21.66
C GLN A 185 5.23 -48.22 -21.22
N PRO A 186 4.11 -47.93 -21.88
CA PRO A 186 3.34 -46.70 -21.70
C PRO A 186 2.87 -46.45 -20.27
N THR A 187 2.72 -47.47 -19.47
CA THR A 187 2.11 -47.42 -18.14
C THR A 187 2.91 -46.63 -17.11
N ASP A 188 4.23 -46.65 -17.15
CA ASP A 188 5.04 -45.99 -16.13
C ASP A 188 5.09 -44.47 -16.32
N TRP A 189 5.11 -43.99 -17.57
CA TRP A 189 5.13 -42.57 -17.87
C TRP A 189 3.76 -41.90 -17.80
N ALA A 190 2.67 -42.65 -18.01
CA ALA A 190 1.32 -42.09 -17.90
C ALA A 190 1.05 -41.45 -16.52
N THR A 191 1.58 -42.09 -15.47
CA THR A 191 1.43 -41.60 -14.10
C THR A 191 2.28 -40.36 -13.78
N TRP A 192 3.53 -40.32 -14.29
CA TRP A 192 4.51 -39.31 -13.93
C TRP A 192 4.63 -38.15 -14.91
N ALA A 193 4.01 -38.29 -16.07
CA ALA A 193 3.98 -37.28 -17.12
C ALA A 193 2.67 -37.34 -17.96
N PRO A 194 1.49 -37.22 -17.34
CA PRO A 194 0.22 -37.55 -17.99
C PRO A 194 -0.06 -36.69 -19.23
N VAL A 195 0.25 -35.38 -19.18
CA VAL A 195 0.02 -34.48 -20.31
C VAL A 195 0.97 -34.77 -21.46
N SER A 196 2.27 -34.94 -21.20
CA SER A 196 3.25 -35.28 -22.23
C SER A 196 3.03 -36.68 -22.79
N TYR A 197 2.53 -37.62 -21.97
CA TYR A 197 2.10 -38.93 -22.44
C TYR A 197 0.91 -38.84 -23.41
N LEU A 198 -0.06 -38.01 -23.12
CA LEU A 198 -1.15 -37.74 -24.06
C LEU A 198 -0.62 -37.20 -25.40
N PHE A 199 0.31 -36.24 -25.35
CA PHE A 199 0.98 -35.76 -26.57
C PHE A 199 1.73 -36.88 -27.32
N SER A 200 2.40 -37.80 -26.63
CA SER A 200 3.09 -38.89 -27.28
C SER A 200 2.17 -39.82 -28.09
N LYS A 201 0.90 -39.95 -27.70
CA LYS A 201 -0.13 -40.70 -28.43
C LYS A 201 -0.67 -39.99 -29.68
N MET A 202 -0.50 -38.68 -29.75
CA MET A 202 -0.93 -37.87 -30.89
C MET A 202 0.16 -37.73 -31.96
N LEU A 203 1.38 -38.19 -31.66
CA LEU A 203 2.49 -38.13 -32.60
C LEU A 203 2.39 -39.21 -33.65
N PRO A 204 2.81 -38.94 -34.89
CA PRO A 204 2.89 -39.98 -35.93
C PRO A 204 3.89 -41.07 -35.53
N THR A 205 3.71 -42.28 -36.00
CA THR A 205 4.63 -43.41 -35.79
C THR A 205 5.86 -43.25 -36.65
N PHE A 206 7.00 -42.97 -36.02
CA PHE A 206 8.32 -42.93 -36.64
C PHE A 206 9.19 -44.03 -36.04
N ASP A 207 10.29 -44.37 -36.70
CA ASP A 207 11.34 -45.18 -36.09
C ASP A 207 12.09 -44.37 -35.02
N THR A 208 12.83 -45.07 -34.14
CA THR A 208 13.53 -44.43 -33.01
C THR A 208 14.55 -43.40 -33.45
N GLN A 209 15.23 -43.60 -34.59
CA GLN A 209 16.21 -42.65 -35.09
C GLN A 209 15.52 -41.36 -35.55
N SER A 210 14.45 -41.43 -36.32
CA SER A 210 13.66 -40.30 -36.77
C SER A 210 13.06 -39.51 -35.61
N TYR A 211 12.57 -40.19 -34.55
CA TYR A 211 12.13 -39.53 -33.32
C TYR A 211 13.25 -38.76 -32.65
N ASN A 212 14.46 -39.27 -32.57
CA ASN A 212 15.60 -38.61 -31.97
C ASN A 212 16.02 -37.37 -32.75
N GLU A 213 16.03 -37.41 -34.07
CA GLU A 213 16.33 -36.26 -34.92
C GLU A 213 15.28 -35.17 -34.75
N VAL A 214 14.00 -35.51 -34.83
CA VAL A 214 12.87 -34.55 -34.60
C VAL A 214 12.94 -33.97 -33.21
N LEU A 215 13.25 -34.78 -32.19
CA LEU A 215 13.38 -34.31 -30.80
C LEU A 215 14.51 -33.28 -30.65
N VAL A 216 15.67 -33.52 -31.29
CA VAL A 216 16.80 -32.57 -31.24
C VAL A 216 16.42 -31.25 -31.87
N TRP A 217 15.86 -31.26 -33.07
CA TRP A 217 15.40 -30.03 -33.74
C TRP A 217 14.30 -29.33 -32.97
N HIS A 218 13.28 -30.06 -32.54
CA HIS A 218 12.18 -29.50 -31.76
C HIS A 218 12.69 -28.88 -30.47
N ARG A 219 13.53 -29.56 -29.74
CA ARG A 219 14.09 -29.09 -28.47
C ARG A 219 15.00 -27.88 -28.65
N ALA A 220 15.88 -27.92 -29.65
CA ALA A 220 16.80 -26.80 -29.91
C ALA A 220 16.05 -25.56 -30.46
N VAL A 221 15.27 -25.75 -31.53
CA VAL A 221 14.68 -24.61 -32.27
C VAL A 221 13.34 -24.17 -31.70
N LEU A 222 12.40 -25.08 -31.47
CA LEU A 222 11.04 -24.76 -31.10
C LEU A 222 10.85 -24.52 -29.60
N HIS A 223 11.76 -24.99 -28.74
CA HIS A 223 11.63 -24.82 -27.29
C HIS A 223 12.75 -23.98 -26.69
N THR A 224 14.02 -24.34 -26.89
CA THR A 224 15.16 -23.66 -26.23
C THR A 224 15.33 -22.22 -26.73
N ILE A 225 15.28 -21.98 -28.03
CA ILE A 225 15.43 -20.63 -28.59
C ILE A 225 14.31 -19.69 -28.13
N PRO A 226 13.00 -20.04 -28.21
CA PRO A 226 11.95 -19.18 -27.67
C PRO A 226 12.07 -18.93 -26.17
N ALA A 227 12.45 -19.97 -25.38
CA ALA A 227 12.66 -19.80 -23.94
C ALA A 227 13.81 -18.83 -23.64
N PHE A 228 14.91 -18.93 -24.39
CA PHE A 228 16.03 -18.00 -24.29
C PHE A 228 15.65 -16.57 -24.66
N MET A 229 15.01 -16.38 -25.80
CA MET A 229 14.55 -15.07 -26.25
C MET A 229 13.59 -14.45 -25.26
N PHE A 230 12.73 -15.25 -24.63
CA PHE A 230 11.81 -14.79 -23.59
C PHE A 230 12.57 -14.33 -22.33
N LEU A 231 13.53 -15.09 -21.85
CA LEU A 231 14.36 -14.70 -20.71
C LEU A 231 15.18 -13.44 -21.02
N LEU A 232 15.78 -13.37 -22.20
CA LEU A 232 16.51 -12.19 -22.65
C LEU A 232 15.61 -10.97 -22.72
N TYR A 233 14.38 -11.12 -23.25
CA TYR A 233 13.38 -10.07 -23.31
C TYR A 233 13.04 -9.52 -21.90
N ILE A 234 12.81 -10.42 -20.90
CA ILE A 234 12.52 -10.00 -19.52
C ILE A 234 13.69 -9.23 -18.91
N MET A 235 14.92 -9.64 -19.17
CA MET A 235 16.12 -9.03 -18.58
C MET A 235 16.48 -7.69 -19.20
N VAL A 236 16.34 -7.55 -20.50
CA VAL A 236 16.72 -6.33 -21.24
C VAL A 236 15.61 -5.31 -21.30
N ASN A 237 14.39 -5.73 -21.54
CA ASN A 237 13.24 -4.84 -21.63
C ASN A 237 12.67 -4.49 -20.24
N ARG A 238 12.10 -3.29 -20.15
CA ARG A 238 11.37 -2.78 -18.98
C ARG A 238 9.98 -3.43 -18.88
N SER A 239 9.96 -4.77 -18.96
CA SER A 239 8.75 -5.57 -19.01
C SER A 239 8.05 -5.64 -17.64
N ARG A 240 6.75 -5.90 -17.66
CA ARG A 240 5.98 -6.13 -16.41
C ARG A 240 6.56 -7.28 -15.57
N LEU A 241 7.18 -8.28 -16.17
CA LEU A 241 7.73 -9.44 -15.47
C LEU A 241 8.92 -9.11 -14.55
N GLN A 242 9.52 -7.91 -14.68
CA GLN A 242 10.54 -7.46 -13.71
C GLN A 242 10.00 -7.36 -12.29
N HIS A 243 8.66 -7.27 -12.10
CA HIS A 243 8.05 -7.30 -10.77
C HIS A 243 8.37 -8.58 -9.99
N ILE A 244 8.73 -9.67 -10.64
CA ILE A 244 9.15 -10.94 -9.98
C ILE A 244 10.33 -10.68 -9.05
N LEU A 245 11.25 -9.78 -9.41
CA LEU A 245 12.38 -9.38 -8.58
C LEU A 245 12.11 -8.09 -7.80
N LEU A 246 11.55 -7.08 -8.47
CA LEU A 246 11.43 -5.74 -7.91
C LEU A 246 10.35 -5.64 -6.83
N THR A 247 9.24 -6.37 -6.93
CA THR A 247 8.20 -6.34 -5.89
C THR A 247 8.66 -6.97 -4.57
N PRO A 248 9.28 -8.16 -4.53
CA PRO A 248 9.87 -8.69 -3.30
C PRO A 248 10.91 -7.74 -2.68
N LEU A 249 11.79 -7.14 -3.49
CA LEU A 249 12.74 -6.14 -3.01
C LEU A 249 12.03 -4.91 -2.45
N ASN A 250 11.00 -4.43 -3.11
CA ASN A 250 10.21 -3.29 -2.62
C ASN A 250 9.49 -3.58 -1.30
N ILE A 251 8.97 -4.80 -1.13
CA ILE A 251 8.39 -5.28 0.13
C ILE A 251 9.45 -5.33 1.24
N PHE A 252 10.65 -5.83 0.92
CA PHE A 252 11.77 -5.89 1.85
C PHE A 252 12.17 -4.50 2.35
N PHE A 253 12.28 -3.53 1.46
CA PHE A 253 12.68 -2.16 1.78
C PHE A 253 11.53 -1.23 2.19
N ARG A 254 10.32 -1.75 2.42
CA ARG A 254 9.20 -0.91 2.88
C ARG A 254 9.49 -0.25 4.23
N SER A 255 8.77 0.84 4.53
CA SER A 255 8.79 1.42 5.87
C SER A 255 8.27 0.41 6.91
N LEU A 256 9.00 0.25 8.01
CA LEU A 256 8.56 -0.50 9.20
C LEU A 256 8.02 0.42 10.29
N GLY A 257 8.15 1.73 10.11
CA GLY A 257 7.59 2.73 11.02
C GLY A 257 6.06 2.83 10.92
N PRO A 258 5.47 3.70 11.75
CA PRO A 258 4.02 3.94 11.75
C PRO A 258 3.53 4.40 10.37
N LYS A 259 2.42 3.83 9.90
CA LYS A 259 1.88 4.10 8.55
C LYS A 259 1.48 5.57 8.34
N GLY A 260 1.09 6.25 9.41
CA GLY A 260 0.65 7.66 9.37
C GLY A 260 1.78 8.68 9.53
N ALA A 261 3.00 8.25 9.84
CA ALA A 261 4.14 9.14 10.02
C ALA A 261 4.78 9.49 8.68
N LEU A 262 5.04 10.77 8.47
CA LEU A 262 5.87 11.28 7.38
C LEU A 262 7.33 11.36 7.83
N VAL A 263 8.25 11.27 6.86
CA VAL A 263 9.67 11.49 7.13
C VAL A 263 9.89 12.99 7.34
N PRO A 264 10.58 13.41 8.42
CA PRO A 264 10.86 14.82 8.66
C PRO A 264 11.90 15.35 7.65
N VAL A 265 11.83 16.64 7.37
CA VAL A 265 12.86 17.36 6.61
C VAL A 265 13.82 18.00 7.61
N ASP A 266 15.13 17.84 7.39
CA ASP A 266 16.15 18.57 8.12
C ASP A 266 16.23 20.00 7.57
N LEU A 267 15.56 20.92 8.28
CA LEU A 267 15.41 22.31 7.81
C LEU A 267 16.73 23.10 7.84
N GLU A 268 17.71 22.66 8.63
CA GLU A 268 19.02 23.34 8.75
C GLU A 268 19.97 22.94 7.62
N LYS A 269 19.84 21.70 7.11
CA LYS A 269 20.77 21.14 6.12
C LYS A 269 20.21 21.08 4.70
N ALA A 270 18.88 21.23 4.55
CA ALA A 270 18.24 21.12 3.24
C ALA A 270 18.54 22.35 2.37
N GLU A 271 19.13 22.15 1.21
CA GLU A 271 19.34 23.21 0.20
C GLU A 271 18.03 23.54 -0.55
N SER A 272 17.07 22.62 -0.60
CA SER A 272 15.71 22.79 -1.12
C SER A 272 14.73 21.95 -0.33
N PHE A 273 13.48 22.38 -0.25
CA PHE A 273 12.46 21.71 0.53
C PHE A 273 11.55 20.87 -0.37
N GLY A 274 11.43 19.58 -0.07
CA GLY A 274 10.63 18.67 -0.86
C GLY A 274 11.26 18.28 -2.20
N VAL A 275 10.45 17.96 -3.20
CA VAL A 275 10.92 17.36 -4.46
C VAL A 275 10.26 18.02 -5.66
N SER A 276 11.06 18.73 -6.48
CA SER A 276 10.66 19.31 -7.77
C SER A 276 11.16 18.54 -8.98
N LYS A 277 12.21 17.73 -8.80
CA LYS A 277 12.85 16.92 -9.85
C LYS A 277 12.91 15.46 -9.42
N ILE A 278 12.98 14.57 -10.40
CA ILE A 278 12.96 13.12 -10.13
C ILE A 278 14.14 12.66 -9.25
N GLU A 279 15.28 13.32 -9.32
CA GLU A 279 16.49 13.04 -8.53
C GLU A 279 16.33 13.43 -7.05
N GLY A 280 15.38 14.27 -6.72
CA GLY A 280 15.05 14.63 -5.33
C GLY A 280 14.36 13.50 -4.56
N PHE A 281 13.73 12.58 -5.25
CA PHE A 281 13.18 11.38 -4.59
C PHE A 281 14.29 10.48 -4.05
N THR A 282 14.01 9.77 -2.96
CA THR A 282 14.95 8.77 -2.44
C THR A 282 15.03 7.56 -3.38
N TRP A 283 16.14 6.80 -3.32
CA TRP A 283 16.27 5.56 -4.09
C TRP A 283 15.10 4.59 -3.82
N LYS A 284 14.53 4.60 -2.59
CA LYS A 284 13.37 3.77 -2.24
C LYS A 284 12.09 4.27 -2.91
N GLN A 285 11.89 5.58 -2.95
CA GLN A 285 10.74 6.18 -3.65
C GLN A 285 10.81 5.91 -5.17
N LEU A 286 12.02 5.89 -5.76
CA LEU A 286 12.21 5.49 -7.16
C LEU A 286 11.96 3.98 -7.36
N MET A 287 12.40 3.12 -6.43
CA MET A 287 12.10 1.68 -6.48
C MET A 287 10.59 1.39 -6.42
N ASP A 288 9.82 2.19 -5.69
CA ASP A 288 8.34 2.11 -5.67
C ASP A 288 7.73 2.26 -7.06
N LEU A 289 8.28 3.17 -7.88
CA LEU A 289 7.79 3.40 -9.24
C LEU A 289 7.98 2.14 -10.10
N ASP A 290 9.09 1.46 -9.93
CA ASP A 290 9.45 0.27 -10.69
C ASP A 290 8.67 -0.98 -10.23
N ALA A 291 8.42 -1.12 -8.94
CA ALA A 291 7.64 -2.21 -8.37
C ALA A 291 6.16 -2.20 -8.78
N CYS A 292 5.66 -1.12 -9.38
CA CYS A 292 4.26 -0.97 -9.77
C CYS A 292 3.88 -1.90 -10.93
N THR A 293 2.99 -2.86 -10.67
CA THR A 293 2.46 -3.82 -11.65
C THR A 293 1.27 -3.31 -12.45
N ARG A 294 0.88 -2.05 -12.31
CA ARG A 294 -0.30 -1.43 -12.98
C ARG A 294 -1.62 -2.17 -12.71
N CYS A 295 -1.75 -2.82 -11.55
CA CYS A 295 -2.94 -3.61 -11.23
C CYS A 295 -4.21 -2.78 -10.96
N GLY A 296 -4.08 -1.47 -10.70
CA GLY A 296 -5.16 -0.50 -10.54
C GLY A 296 -5.90 -0.55 -9.19
N ARG A 297 -5.50 -1.40 -8.24
CA ARG A 297 -6.17 -1.48 -6.93
C ARG A 297 -6.13 -0.15 -6.15
N CYS A 298 -5.02 0.58 -6.25
CA CYS A 298 -4.88 1.90 -5.62
C CYS A 298 -5.89 2.91 -6.18
N GLN A 299 -6.18 2.85 -7.48
CA GLN A 299 -7.14 3.70 -8.17
C GLN A 299 -8.58 3.38 -7.74
N ASP A 300 -8.98 2.10 -7.72
CA ASP A 300 -10.33 1.66 -7.32
C ASP A 300 -10.66 1.93 -5.85
N ASN A 301 -9.65 2.21 -5.04
CA ASN A 301 -9.83 2.54 -3.63
C ASN A 301 -9.56 4.02 -3.32
N CYS A 302 -9.15 4.82 -4.31
CA CYS A 302 -8.89 6.24 -4.13
C CYS A 302 -10.20 7.04 -4.12
N PRO A 303 -10.54 7.76 -3.04
CA PRO A 303 -11.76 8.56 -2.99
C PRO A 303 -11.75 9.70 -4.01
N ALA A 304 -10.62 10.36 -4.23
CA ALA A 304 -10.49 11.41 -5.23
C ALA A 304 -10.75 10.88 -6.65
N TYR A 305 -10.16 9.75 -7.02
CA TYR A 305 -10.41 9.13 -8.33
C TYR A 305 -11.88 8.75 -8.51
N LEU A 306 -12.48 8.13 -7.49
CA LEU A 306 -13.87 7.65 -7.56
C LEU A 306 -14.89 8.81 -7.56
N SER A 307 -14.53 9.97 -7.03
CA SER A 307 -15.35 11.17 -7.08
C SER A 307 -15.21 11.97 -8.39
N GLY A 308 -14.45 11.47 -9.36
CA GLY A 308 -14.25 12.11 -10.66
C GLY A 308 -13.21 13.23 -10.68
N LYS A 309 -12.35 13.31 -9.65
CA LYS A 309 -11.21 14.22 -9.62
C LYS A 309 -10.07 13.72 -10.51
N THR A 310 -9.09 14.59 -10.77
CA THR A 310 -7.98 14.31 -11.70
C THR A 310 -6.97 13.30 -11.15
N LEU A 311 -6.90 13.13 -9.83
CA LEU A 311 -5.94 12.23 -9.17
C LEU A 311 -6.25 10.75 -9.41
N SER A 312 -5.40 10.06 -10.16
CA SER A 312 -5.28 8.60 -10.14
C SER A 312 -3.95 8.18 -9.53
N PRO A 313 -3.92 7.52 -8.35
CA PRO A 313 -2.65 7.08 -7.75
C PRO A 313 -1.85 6.15 -8.66
N LYS A 314 -2.52 5.31 -9.45
CA LYS A 314 -1.89 4.47 -10.47
C LYS A 314 -1.19 5.32 -11.53
N LYS A 315 -1.87 6.35 -12.05
CA LYS A 315 -1.35 7.20 -13.11
C LYS A 315 -0.15 8.01 -12.60
N VAL A 316 -0.23 8.59 -11.42
CA VAL A 316 0.91 9.29 -10.78
C VAL A 316 2.17 8.42 -10.75
N ILE A 317 2.06 7.18 -10.25
CA ILE A 317 3.22 6.27 -10.21
C ILE A 317 3.73 5.93 -11.63
N GLN A 318 2.84 5.75 -12.61
CA GLN A 318 3.25 5.41 -13.98
C GLN A 318 3.86 6.60 -14.72
N ASP A 319 3.32 7.81 -14.54
CA ASP A 319 3.84 9.02 -15.17
C ASP A 319 5.20 9.39 -14.58
N LEU A 320 5.35 9.33 -13.25
CA LEU A 320 6.67 9.48 -12.59
C LEU A 320 7.67 8.42 -13.03
N LYS A 321 7.23 7.14 -13.19
CA LYS A 321 8.09 6.07 -13.71
C LYS A 321 8.58 6.38 -15.12
N GLN A 322 7.68 6.82 -15.99
CA GLN A 322 8.04 7.16 -17.37
C GLN A 322 9.04 8.33 -17.38
N HIS A 323 8.74 9.40 -16.64
CA HIS A 323 9.63 10.55 -16.53
C HIS A 323 11.01 10.17 -15.96
N TRP A 324 11.07 9.33 -14.93
CA TRP A 324 12.33 8.81 -14.38
C TRP A 324 13.15 8.03 -15.41
N TYR A 325 12.48 7.24 -16.22
CA TYR A 325 13.15 6.50 -17.29
C TYR A 325 13.67 7.38 -18.41
N ASP A 326 12.93 8.44 -18.73
CA ASP A 326 13.30 9.39 -19.78
C ASP A 326 14.43 10.33 -19.31
N SER A 327 14.45 10.66 -18.01
CA SER A 327 15.52 11.44 -17.36
C SER A 327 16.74 10.60 -16.99
N GLY A 328 16.64 9.27 -17.06
CA GLY A 328 17.73 8.36 -16.72
C GLY A 328 18.92 8.46 -17.69
N PRO A 329 20.13 8.07 -17.25
CA PRO A 329 21.30 8.12 -18.10
C PRO A 329 21.11 7.23 -19.35
N ASP A 330 21.35 7.80 -20.51
CA ASP A 330 21.44 7.04 -21.76
C ASP A 330 22.64 6.10 -21.70
N ILE A 331 22.37 4.80 -21.93
CA ILE A 331 23.39 3.75 -21.82
C ILE A 331 24.53 3.95 -22.81
N PHE A 332 24.25 4.45 -24.01
CA PHE A 332 25.27 4.79 -25.01
C PHE A 332 26.00 6.07 -24.65
N GLY A 333 25.35 7.03 -24.01
CA GLY A 333 25.97 8.24 -23.45
C GLY A 333 26.87 7.94 -22.24
N MET A 334 26.59 6.87 -21.44
CA MET A 334 27.47 6.45 -20.34
C MET A 334 28.87 5.97 -20.84
N PHE A 335 28.93 5.26 -21.93
CA PHE A 335 30.21 4.88 -22.54
C PHE A 335 30.96 6.09 -23.13
N ARG A 336 30.24 7.16 -23.52
CA ARG A 336 30.79 8.36 -24.14
C ARG A 336 31.15 9.46 -23.14
N ASN A 337 30.48 9.59 -22.04
CA ASN A 337 30.67 10.64 -21.02
C ASN A 337 30.96 10.06 -19.63
N LYS A 338 32.07 9.33 -19.45
CA LYS A 338 32.61 8.93 -18.14
C LYS A 338 31.63 9.10 -16.96
N LEU A 339 30.79 8.06 -16.65
CA LEU A 339 30.23 7.70 -15.34
C LEU A 339 29.81 8.85 -14.36
N LYS A 340 29.51 10.03 -14.84
CA LYS A 340 28.92 11.08 -14.01
C LYS A 340 27.40 10.86 -14.01
N GLY A 341 26.86 10.34 -12.92
CA GLY A 341 25.43 10.12 -12.69
C GLY A 341 24.63 11.43 -12.60
N LYS A 342 24.63 12.22 -13.65
CA LYS A 342 23.68 13.33 -13.83
C LYS A 342 22.57 12.86 -14.74
N GLY A 343 21.32 13.07 -14.32
CA GLY A 343 20.15 12.84 -15.15
C GLY A 343 20.21 13.66 -16.45
N ILE A 344 19.46 13.22 -17.44
CA ILE A 344 19.27 13.97 -18.69
C ILE A 344 18.15 14.98 -18.42
N ASP A 345 18.41 16.25 -18.69
CA ASP A 345 17.35 17.26 -18.70
C ASP A 345 16.44 17.00 -19.90
N THR A 346 15.22 16.57 -19.62
CA THR A 346 14.20 16.32 -20.64
C THR A 346 13.50 17.60 -21.11
N GLY A 347 13.79 18.73 -20.49
CA GLY A 347 13.07 19.99 -20.71
C GLY A 347 11.63 20.00 -20.19
N VAL A 348 11.17 18.90 -19.59
CA VAL A 348 9.81 18.77 -19.03
C VAL A 348 9.87 18.86 -17.51
N SER A 349 9.21 19.86 -16.94
CA SER A 349 9.07 19.97 -15.48
C SER A 349 8.30 18.78 -14.90
N MET A 350 8.77 18.22 -13.79
CA MET A 350 8.05 17.15 -13.10
C MET A 350 6.74 17.67 -12.52
N ILE A 351 6.76 18.78 -11.78
CA ILE A 351 5.57 19.47 -11.27
C ILE A 351 5.08 20.46 -12.31
N GLY A 352 3.80 20.46 -12.61
CA GLY A 352 3.17 21.29 -13.64
C GLY A 352 3.22 20.70 -15.05
N GLY A 353 4.28 19.92 -15.38
CA GLY A 353 4.41 19.24 -16.66
C GLY A 353 3.97 17.77 -16.62
N VAL A 354 4.69 16.93 -15.86
CA VAL A 354 4.36 15.50 -15.75
C VAL A 354 3.19 15.27 -14.79
N ILE A 355 3.24 15.88 -13.62
CA ILE A 355 2.20 15.83 -12.59
C ILE A 355 1.69 17.25 -12.40
N THR A 356 0.43 17.49 -12.76
CA THR A 356 -0.19 18.81 -12.58
C THR A 356 -0.39 19.12 -11.10
N GLN A 357 -0.41 20.39 -10.75
CA GLN A 357 -0.64 20.80 -9.35
C GLN A 357 -2.00 20.32 -8.84
N GLU A 358 -3.04 20.33 -9.68
CA GLU A 358 -4.37 19.83 -9.34
C GLU A 358 -4.31 18.36 -8.85
N ILE A 359 -3.57 17.49 -9.55
CA ILE A 359 -3.35 16.09 -9.12
C ILE A 359 -2.72 16.02 -7.73
N ILE A 360 -1.75 16.90 -7.44
CA ILE A 360 -1.05 16.94 -6.16
C ILE A 360 -2.00 17.38 -5.04
N TRP A 361 -2.83 18.40 -5.31
CA TRP A 361 -3.77 18.93 -4.34
C TRP A 361 -5.00 18.06 -4.11
N ASP A 362 -5.44 17.24 -5.06
CA ASP A 362 -6.58 16.31 -4.92
C ASP A 362 -6.38 15.20 -3.87
N CYS A 363 -5.16 15.02 -3.36
CA CYS A 363 -4.86 13.94 -2.43
C CYS A 363 -5.29 14.26 -0.99
N THR A 364 -6.25 13.50 -0.46
CA THR A 364 -6.71 13.58 0.94
C THR A 364 -5.80 12.88 1.95
N THR A 365 -4.64 12.36 1.57
CA THR A 365 -3.68 11.62 2.43
C THR A 365 -4.28 10.45 3.21
N CYS A 366 -5.42 9.92 2.80
CA CYS A 366 -6.19 8.93 3.55
C CYS A 366 -5.58 7.51 3.60
N GLY A 367 -4.51 7.22 2.84
CA GLY A 367 -3.81 5.94 2.85
C GLY A 367 -4.51 4.76 2.14
N ALA A 368 -5.68 4.95 1.52
CA ALA A 368 -6.42 3.87 0.87
C ALA A 368 -5.64 3.22 -0.28
N CYS A 369 -4.89 4.01 -1.04
CA CYS A 369 -4.01 3.52 -2.11
C CYS A 369 -2.86 2.66 -1.59
N GLN A 370 -2.25 3.03 -0.45
CA GLN A 370 -1.16 2.27 0.19
C GLN A 370 -1.68 0.96 0.80
N GLU A 371 -2.86 1.00 1.46
CA GLU A 371 -3.47 -0.20 2.04
C GLU A 371 -3.88 -1.21 0.97
N ALA A 372 -4.37 -0.75 -0.18
CA ALA A 372 -4.79 -1.60 -1.29
C ALA A 372 -3.62 -2.14 -2.13
N CYS A 373 -2.40 -1.57 -2.02
CA CYS A 373 -1.28 -1.91 -2.87
C CYS A 373 -0.62 -3.24 -2.47
N PRO A 374 -0.61 -4.27 -3.36
CA PRO A 374 0.06 -5.54 -3.06
C PRO A 374 1.59 -5.44 -3.12
N ALA A 375 2.13 -4.41 -3.79
CA ALA A 375 3.56 -4.14 -3.87
C ALA A 375 4.07 -3.21 -2.77
N TYR A 376 3.22 -2.75 -1.83
CA TYR A 376 3.58 -1.85 -0.72
C TYR A 376 4.19 -0.52 -1.15
N ILE A 377 3.68 0.07 -2.22
CA ILE A 377 4.11 1.38 -2.72
C ILE A 377 3.67 2.48 -1.75
N GLU A 378 4.59 3.35 -1.37
CA GLU A 378 4.39 4.48 -0.45
C GLU A 378 3.94 5.74 -1.24
N HIS A 379 2.68 5.81 -1.67
CA HIS A 379 2.16 6.86 -2.55
C HIS A 379 2.14 8.24 -1.90
N ILE A 380 1.72 8.33 -0.61
CA ILE A 380 1.49 9.61 0.10
C ILE A 380 2.80 10.40 0.22
N ASN A 381 3.91 9.73 0.52
CA ASN A 381 5.19 10.39 0.72
C ASN A 381 5.60 11.21 -0.51
N LYS A 382 5.40 10.65 -1.73
CA LYS A 382 5.70 11.35 -2.98
C LYS A 382 4.84 12.60 -3.18
N ILE A 383 3.55 12.49 -2.87
CA ILE A 383 2.63 13.65 -2.96
C ILE A 383 3.03 14.74 -1.96
N ILE A 384 3.34 14.36 -0.73
CA ILE A 384 3.73 15.33 0.30
C ILE A 384 5.08 15.97 -0.03
N ASP A 385 6.03 15.22 -0.56
CA ASP A 385 7.33 15.78 -0.95
C ASP A 385 7.18 16.78 -2.11
N MET A 386 6.27 16.55 -3.06
CA MET A 386 5.92 17.54 -4.09
C MET A 386 5.21 18.76 -3.49
N ARG A 387 4.29 18.58 -2.51
CA ARG A 387 3.65 19.70 -1.79
C ARG A 387 4.65 20.54 -1.01
N ARG A 388 5.63 19.90 -0.34
CA ARG A 388 6.70 20.61 0.38
C ARG A 388 7.44 21.56 -0.55
N ASN A 389 7.75 21.11 -1.76
CA ASN A 389 8.41 21.97 -2.74
C ASN A 389 7.50 23.12 -3.20
N LEU A 390 6.23 22.83 -3.53
CA LEU A 390 5.29 23.89 -3.91
C LEU A 390 5.15 24.95 -2.82
N VAL A 391 4.98 24.54 -1.55
CA VAL A 391 4.68 25.42 -0.44
C VAL A 391 5.92 26.16 0.07
N LEU A 392 7.05 25.48 0.25
CA LEU A 392 8.22 26.05 0.91
C LEU A 392 9.22 26.69 -0.05
N ASP A 393 9.38 26.16 -1.27
CA ASP A 393 10.32 26.68 -2.26
C ASP A 393 9.64 27.63 -3.25
N GLN A 394 8.39 27.33 -3.69
CA GLN A 394 7.70 28.07 -4.74
C GLN A 394 6.65 29.04 -4.19
N ALA A 395 6.26 28.91 -2.92
CA ALA A 395 5.14 29.64 -2.29
C ALA A 395 3.81 29.49 -3.07
N GLU A 396 3.62 28.32 -3.73
CA GLU A 396 2.44 28.02 -4.54
C GLU A 396 1.52 27.03 -3.81
N MET A 397 0.35 27.49 -3.42
CA MET A 397 -0.69 26.67 -2.77
C MET A 397 -2.08 27.29 -3.01
N PRO A 398 -3.18 26.51 -2.79
CA PRO A 398 -4.52 27.09 -2.81
C PRO A 398 -4.67 28.20 -1.75
N GLU A 399 -5.28 29.33 -2.12
CA GLU A 399 -5.43 30.52 -1.25
C GLU A 399 -6.09 30.19 0.10
N THR A 400 -7.11 29.34 0.08
CA THR A 400 -7.80 28.93 1.32
C THR A 400 -6.94 28.06 2.23
N ALA A 401 -6.01 27.27 1.67
CA ALA A 401 -5.02 26.53 2.44
C ALA A 401 -3.96 27.46 3.04
N GLU A 402 -3.48 28.43 2.26
CA GLU A 402 -2.57 29.49 2.76
C GLU A 402 -3.17 30.22 3.96
N MET A 403 -4.45 30.60 3.87
CA MET A 403 -5.16 31.26 4.97
C MET A 403 -5.20 30.39 6.24
N ALA A 404 -5.43 29.08 6.11
CA ALA A 404 -5.41 28.18 7.25
C ALA A 404 -4.01 28.09 7.89
N LEU A 405 -2.94 28.05 7.06
CA LEU A 405 -1.56 28.07 7.56
C LEU A 405 -1.22 29.36 8.28
N ARG A 406 -1.62 30.51 7.74
CA ARG A 406 -1.44 31.83 8.39
C ARG A 406 -2.15 31.90 9.75
N CYS A 407 -3.39 31.38 9.84
CA CYS A 407 -4.09 31.30 11.13
C CYS A 407 -3.36 30.40 12.15
N ILE A 408 -2.74 29.30 11.72
CA ILE A 408 -1.94 28.45 12.60
C ILE A 408 -0.70 29.22 13.09
N GLU A 409 -0.03 29.94 12.20
CA GLU A 409 1.19 30.69 12.53
C GLU A 409 0.91 31.82 13.52
N GLU A 410 -0.12 32.66 13.24
CA GLU A 410 -0.44 33.83 14.02
C GLU A 410 -1.18 33.51 15.34
N ARG A 411 -2.05 32.49 15.34
CA ARG A 411 -3.03 32.23 16.41
C ARG A 411 -2.95 30.84 17.02
N GLY A 412 -2.10 29.94 16.48
CA GLY A 412 -1.97 28.55 16.94
C GLY A 412 -3.19 27.66 16.63
N HIS A 413 -4.07 28.04 15.66
CA HIS A 413 -5.24 27.26 15.26
C HIS A 413 -5.70 27.59 13.84
N THR A 414 -6.51 26.74 13.22
CA THR A 414 -6.99 26.88 11.84
C THR A 414 -8.26 27.72 11.70
N CYS A 415 -8.94 28.10 12.80
CA CYS A 415 -10.26 28.72 12.76
C CYS A 415 -10.16 30.20 12.46
N LYS A 416 -10.58 30.61 11.25
CA LYS A 416 -10.60 32.01 10.83
C LYS A 416 -11.76 32.75 11.50
N GLY A 417 -11.48 33.95 12.02
CA GLY A 417 -12.51 34.90 12.51
C GLY A 417 -13.20 34.46 13.79
N THR A 418 -12.78 33.36 14.45
CA THR A 418 -13.36 33.01 15.76
C THR A 418 -12.94 33.98 16.85
N THR A 419 -13.90 34.32 17.72
CA THR A 419 -13.69 35.02 18.98
C THR A 419 -13.75 34.08 20.18
N ALA A 420 -14.02 32.79 19.97
CA ALA A 420 -14.09 31.78 21.02
C ALA A 420 -12.71 31.57 21.67
N CYS A 421 -12.69 31.40 22.99
CA CYS A 421 -11.54 30.98 23.77
C CYS A 421 -11.45 29.45 23.82
N ARG A 422 -10.23 28.92 23.95
CA ARG A 422 -10.01 27.43 24.01
C ARG A 422 -10.66 26.80 25.24
N THR A 423 -11.12 27.57 26.21
CA THR A 423 -11.78 27.13 27.45
C THR A 423 -13.31 27.29 27.44
N ASP A 424 -13.92 27.89 26.43
CA ASP A 424 -15.36 28.16 26.40
C ASP A 424 -16.22 26.90 26.46
N TRP A 425 -15.70 25.78 25.94
CA TRP A 425 -16.39 24.49 25.97
C TRP A 425 -16.50 23.88 27.38
N CYS A 426 -15.62 24.25 28.33
CA CYS A 426 -15.53 23.60 29.63
C CYS A 426 -16.14 24.41 30.78
N GLY A 427 -16.69 25.61 30.52
CA GLY A 427 -17.24 26.48 31.57
C GLY A 427 -18.30 25.83 32.46
N ASP A 428 -19.05 24.87 31.93
CA ASP A 428 -20.09 24.09 32.67
C ASP A 428 -19.60 22.73 33.19
N ILE A 429 -18.32 22.40 32.99
CA ILE A 429 -17.79 21.08 33.36
C ILE A 429 -16.94 21.19 34.63
N GLU A 430 -17.55 20.85 35.78
CA GLU A 430 -16.83 20.74 37.05
C GLU A 430 -15.70 19.70 36.91
N GLY A 431 -14.49 20.01 37.38
CA GLY A 431 -13.35 19.09 37.40
C GLY A 431 -12.38 19.24 36.23
N ALA A 432 -12.64 20.06 35.22
CA ALA A 432 -11.64 20.43 34.21
C ALA A 432 -10.58 21.36 34.86
N LYS A 433 -9.34 20.86 35.01
CA LYS A 433 -8.24 21.63 35.61
C LYS A 433 -7.37 22.26 34.52
N LEU A 434 -7.01 23.51 34.67
CA LEU A 434 -5.92 24.11 33.88
C LEU A 434 -4.58 23.60 34.45
N LEU A 435 -3.73 22.98 33.63
CA LEU A 435 -2.41 22.51 34.05
C LEU A 435 -1.52 23.62 34.61
N ALA A 436 -1.73 24.85 34.17
CA ALA A 436 -1.08 26.03 34.72
C ALA A 436 -1.38 26.25 36.23
N ASN A 437 -2.55 25.81 36.70
CA ASN A 437 -2.97 25.94 38.09
C ASN A 437 -2.72 24.67 38.92
N ASP A 438 -2.94 23.50 38.31
CA ASP A 438 -2.73 22.19 38.96
C ASP A 438 -2.35 21.16 37.90
N SER A 439 -1.07 20.78 37.87
CA SER A 439 -0.50 19.80 36.95
C SER A 439 -0.57 18.35 37.46
N ASN A 440 -1.08 18.13 38.68
CA ASN A 440 -1.23 16.78 39.24
C ASN A 440 -2.51 16.12 38.72
N VAL A 441 -2.42 15.53 37.53
CA VAL A 441 -3.56 14.91 36.82
C VAL A 441 -3.23 13.51 36.33
N GLU A 442 -4.24 12.65 36.19
CA GLU A 442 -4.12 11.31 35.63
C GLU A 442 -3.83 11.36 34.12
N ILE A 443 -4.49 12.29 33.43
CA ILE A 443 -4.36 12.50 31.98
C ILE A 443 -4.37 13.98 31.61
N LEU A 444 -3.66 14.33 30.54
CA LEU A 444 -3.91 15.55 29.78
C LEU A 444 -5.00 15.26 28.73
N TYR A 445 -6.10 15.97 28.75
CA TYR A 445 -7.00 16.03 27.61
C TYR A 445 -6.52 17.12 26.64
N PHE A 446 -5.87 16.71 25.54
CA PHE A 446 -5.50 17.59 24.44
C PHE A 446 -6.72 17.77 23.54
N VAL A 447 -7.37 18.91 23.65
CA VAL A 447 -8.69 19.19 23.04
C VAL A 447 -8.60 19.29 21.52
N GLY A 448 -7.56 19.95 21.02
CA GLY A 448 -7.37 20.24 19.60
C GLY A 448 -8.19 21.46 19.12
N CYS A 449 -7.75 22.06 18.01
CA CYS A 449 -8.29 23.32 17.52
C CYS A 449 -9.80 23.26 17.24
N SER A 450 -10.22 22.28 16.45
CA SER A 450 -11.60 22.16 15.99
C SER A 450 -12.55 21.85 17.15
N ALA A 451 -12.16 20.97 18.06
CA ALA A 451 -12.99 20.58 19.19
C ALA A 451 -13.06 21.66 20.29
N ALA A 452 -12.12 22.60 20.31
CA ALA A 452 -12.13 23.73 21.24
C ALA A 452 -12.85 24.97 20.70
N LEU A 453 -12.84 25.20 19.37
CA LEU A 453 -13.15 26.50 18.77
C LEU A 453 -14.31 26.48 17.75
N GLU A 454 -14.78 25.31 17.34
CA GLU A 454 -15.91 25.18 16.41
C GLU A 454 -17.16 24.69 17.14
N ASP A 455 -18.26 25.43 17.05
CA ASP A 455 -19.51 25.19 17.79
C ASP A 455 -20.01 23.73 17.71
N ARG A 456 -19.93 23.11 16.51
CA ARG A 456 -20.36 21.73 16.35
C ARG A 456 -19.47 20.77 17.12
N ASN A 457 -18.17 20.99 17.07
CA ASN A 457 -17.17 20.10 17.66
C ASN A 457 -16.97 20.39 19.16
N MET A 458 -17.26 21.58 19.66
CA MET A 458 -17.32 21.87 21.09
C MET A 458 -18.33 20.98 21.83
N LYS A 459 -19.40 20.53 21.17
CA LYS A 459 -20.36 19.56 21.75
C LYS A 459 -19.67 18.22 22.05
N VAL A 460 -18.71 17.80 21.22
CA VAL A 460 -17.90 16.59 21.44
C VAL A 460 -17.01 16.75 22.66
N SER A 461 -16.34 17.90 22.80
CA SER A 461 -15.50 18.21 23.97
C SER A 461 -16.32 18.23 25.26
N LYS A 462 -17.51 18.87 25.23
CA LYS A 462 -18.45 18.86 26.37
C LYS A 462 -18.91 17.44 26.73
N ALA A 463 -19.23 16.63 25.73
CA ALA A 463 -19.62 15.24 25.92
C ALA A 463 -18.50 14.41 26.53
N PHE A 464 -17.26 14.55 26.01
CA PHE A 464 -16.12 13.84 26.54
C PHE A 464 -15.76 14.28 27.96
N GLY A 465 -15.81 15.57 28.25
CA GLY A 465 -15.65 16.09 29.62
C GLY A 465 -16.66 15.50 30.62
N LYS A 466 -17.95 15.38 30.21
CA LYS A 466 -18.97 14.67 31.01
C LYS A 466 -18.62 13.20 31.27
N ILE A 467 -18.10 12.52 30.25
CA ILE A 467 -17.64 11.11 30.36
C ILE A 467 -16.51 11.00 31.38
N LEU A 468 -15.50 11.85 31.29
CA LEU A 468 -14.34 11.86 32.21
C LEU A 468 -14.81 12.10 33.65
N ARG A 469 -15.72 13.03 33.85
CA ARG A 469 -16.32 13.29 35.17
C ARG A 469 -17.10 12.08 35.68
N ALA A 470 -18.01 11.52 34.88
CA ALA A 470 -18.81 10.37 35.28
C ALA A 470 -17.96 9.14 35.63
N ALA A 471 -16.78 9.01 35.02
CA ALA A 471 -15.79 7.97 35.31
C ALA A 471 -14.83 8.34 36.45
N ASN A 472 -15.01 9.48 37.10
CA ASN A 472 -14.15 10.01 38.16
C ASN A 472 -12.67 10.07 37.76
N VAL A 473 -12.41 10.59 36.55
CA VAL A 473 -11.05 10.75 36.01
C VAL A 473 -10.53 12.14 36.41
N ASN A 474 -9.36 12.20 37.05
CA ASN A 474 -8.65 13.45 37.30
C ASN A 474 -7.91 13.89 36.05
N PHE A 475 -8.45 14.87 35.31
CA PHE A 475 -7.91 15.32 34.03
C PHE A 475 -7.60 16.82 34.02
N GLY A 476 -6.63 17.18 33.20
CA GLY A 476 -6.27 18.58 32.95
C GLY A 476 -6.30 18.94 31.48
N ILE A 477 -6.41 20.22 31.22
CA ILE A 477 -6.33 20.85 29.89
C ILE A 477 -5.25 21.93 29.90
N LEU A 478 -4.73 22.28 28.72
CA LEU A 478 -3.75 23.37 28.59
C LEU A 478 -4.39 24.76 28.49
N GLY A 479 -5.66 24.82 28.08
CA GLY A 479 -6.33 26.09 27.80
C GLY A 479 -5.61 26.85 26.67
N GLU A 480 -5.31 28.11 26.91
CA GLU A 480 -4.67 28.99 25.92
C GLU A 480 -3.20 28.63 25.60
N GLU A 481 -2.54 27.80 26.44
CA GLU A 481 -1.21 27.30 26.12
C GLU A 481 -1.23 26.18 25.09
N GLU A 482 -2.40 25.60 24.78
CA GLU A 482 -2.53 24.59 23.74
C GLU A 482 -2.40 25.21 22.35
N SER A 483 -1.53 24.65 21.52
CA SER A 483 -1.38 25.05 20.12
C SER A 483 -1.82 23.94 19.18
N CYS A 484 -2.01 24.26 17.89
CA CYS A 484 -2.34 23.27 16.86
C CYS A 484 -1.34 22.09 16.90
N CYS A 485 -1.84 20.87 16.72
CA CYS A 485 -0.96 19.68 16.63
C CYS A 485 -0.04 19.70 15.40
N GLY A 486 -0.26 20.63 14.44
CA GLY A 486 0.54 20.78 13.23
C GLY A 486 0.12 19.88 12.06
N ASP A 487 -0.84 18.93 12.22
CA ASP A 487 -1.26 18.05 11.13
C ASP A 487 -1.60 18.80 9.84
N PRO A 488 -2.44 19.87 9.86
CA PRO A 488 -2.76 20.61 8.64
C PRO A 488 -1.53 21.16 7.95
N ALA A 489 -0.61 21.76 8.68
CA ALA A 489 0.62 22.32 8.14
C ALA A 489 1.46 21.20 7.45
N ARG A 490 1.66 20.07 8.10
CA ARG A 490 2.45 18.96 7.56
C ARG A 490 1.81 18.33 6.32
N ARG A 491 0.48 18.18 6.30
CA ARG A 491 -0.24 17.55 5.16
C ARG A 491 -0.39 18.50 3.97
N ILE A 492 -0.43 19.80 4.21
CA ILE A 492 -0.37 20.80 3.15
C ILE A 492 1.06 20.91 2.57
N GLY A 493 2.09 20.61 3.36
CA GLY A 493 3.50 20.64 2.92
C GLY A 493 4.34 21.68 3.64
N ASN A 494 3.79 22.45 4.58
CA ASN A 494 4.54 23.39 5.40
C ASN A 494 5.19 22.68 6.58
N GLU A 495 6.32 22.01 6.31
CA GLU A 495 7.08 21.27 7.32
C GLU A 495 7.67 22.18 8.39
N TYR A 496 8.07 23.41 8.01
CA TYR A 496 8.59 24.40 8.98
C TYR A 496 7.56 24.72 10.05
N LEU A 497 6.36 25.11 9.64
CA LEU A 497 5.27 25.43 10.57
C LEU A 497 4.87 24.21 11.43
N PHE A 498 4.89 23.00 10.84
CA PHE A 498 4.65 21.78 11.61
C PHE A 498 5.69 21.59 12.71
N GLN A 499 6.98 21.71 12.40
CA GLN A 499 8.05 21.53 13.39
C GLN A 499 7.99 22.57 14.49
N LEU A 500 7.67 23.83 14.13
CA LEU A 500 7.46 24.91 15.11
C LEU A 500 6.33 24.56 16.10
N GLN A 501 5.18 24.13 15.59
CA GLN A 501 4.04 23.76 16.44
C GLN A 501 4.31 22.53 17.30
N ALA A 502 4.97 21.52 16.72
CA ALA A 502 5.33 20.29 17.43
C ALA A 502 6.31 20.59 18.58
N THR A 503 7.36 21.37 18.34
CA THR A 503 8.34 21.76 19.35
C THR A 503 7.66 22.53 20.49
N LYS A 504 6.83 23.54 20.18
CA LYS A 504 6.09 24.32 21.17
C LYS A 504 5.22 23.44 22.08
N ASN A 505 4.44 22.52 21.49
CA ASN A 505 3.61 21.61 22.28
C ASN A 505 4.44 20.64 23.11
N ILE A 506 5.53 20.10 22.56
CA ILE A 506 6.45 19.19 23.30
C ILE A 506 7.06 19.91 24.53
N GLU A 507 7.50 21.15 24.37
CA GLU A 507 8.02 21.96 25.47
C GLU A 507 6.96 22.21 26.55
N THR A 508 5.73 22.54 26.15
CA THR A 508 4.59 22.72 27.05
C THR A 508 4.25 21.43 27.80
N PHE A 509 4.24 20.26 27.13
CA PHE A 509 4.01 18.98 27.80
C PHE A 509 5.12 18.64 28.80
N LYS A 510 6.37 18.89 28.44
CA LYS A 510 7.52 18.70 29.35
C LYS A 510 7.47 19.63 30.56
N LYS A 511 7.08 20.91 30.38
CA LYS A 511 6.89 21.91 31.44
C LYS A 511 5.95 21.39 32.54
N TYR A 512 4.86 20.71 32.14
CA TYR A 512 3.87 20.17 33.07
C TYR A 512 4.07 18.68 33.41
N ASN A 513 5.21 18.08 33.01
CA ASN A 513 5.51 16.66 33.25
C ASN A 513 4.39 15.71 32.77
N VAL A 514 3.76 16.03 31.63
CA VAL A 514 2.70 15.24 31.02
C VAL A 514 3.26 13.86 30.62
N LYS A 515 2.54 12.79 30.99
CA LYS A 515 2.91 11.41 30.65
C LYS A 515 1.90 10.76 29.73
N ARG A 516 0.60 10.98 30.00
CA ARG A 516 -0.52 10.35 29.28
C ARG A 516 -1.43 11.43 28.70
N ILE A 517 -1.69 11.32 27.39
CA ILE A 517 -2.47 12.29 26.64
C ILE A 517 -3.67 11.59 26.00
N VAL A 518 -4.86 12.14 26.13
CA VAL A 518 -6.04 11.67 25.44
C VAL A 518 -6.51 12.76 24.47
N VAL A 519 -6.83 12.37 23.24
CA VAL A 519 -7.26 13.27 22.16
C VAL A 519 -8.55 12.80 21.50
N THR A 520 -9.41 13.74 21.07
CA THR A 520 -10.63 13.42 20.33
C THR A 520 -10.41 13.42 18.81
N CYS A 521 -9.33 14.01 18.34
CA CYS A 521 -9.03 14.10 16.91
C CYS A 521 -8.00 13.06 16.48
N PRO A 522 -8.31 12.13 15.53
CA PRO A 522 -7.36 11.16 15.01
C PRO A 522 -6.14 11.78 14.32
N HIS A 523 -6.26 12.99 13.78
CA HIS A 523 -5.14 13.72 13.19
C HIS A 523 -4.15 14.16 14.28
N GLY A 524 -4.66 14.76 15.36
CA GLY A 524 -3.87 15.05 16.55
C GLY A 524 -3.26 13.79 17.16
N TYR A 525 -4.06 12.72 17.30
CA TYR A 525 -3.57 11.42 17.77
C TYR A 525 -2.38 10.91 16.94
N ASN A 526 -2.48 10.98 15.61
CA ASN A 526 -1.40 10.55 14.72
C ASN A 526 -0.14 11.40 14.88
N CYS A 527 -0.28 12.73 14.96
CA CYS A 527 0.86 13.63 15.16
C CYS A 527 1.56 13.37 16.50
N LEU A 528 0.81 13.40 17.59
CA LEU A 528 1.36 13.25 18.93
C LEU A 528 2.01 11.88 19.13
N LYS A 529 1.37 10.81 18.65
CA LYS A 529 1.85 9.44 18.84
C LYS A 529 3.00 9.05 17.90
N ASN A 530 2.89 9.42 16.62
CA ASN A 530 3.76 8.86 15.58
C ASN A 530 4.79 9.85 15.05
N GLU A 531 4.54 11.13 15.15
CA GLU A 531 5.37 12.15 14.53
C GLU A 531 6.13 13.03 15.54
N TYR A 532 5.57 13.31 16.72
CA TYR A 532 6.29 14.02 17.79
C TYR A 532 7.52 13.30 18.33
N PRO A 533 7.57 11.95 18.37
CA PRO A 533 8.81 11.24 18.72
C PRO A 533 10.01 11.60 17.84
N GLN A 534 9.78 12.01 16.59
CA GLN A 534 10.83 12.47 15.67
C GLN A 534 11.54 13.76 16.18
N PHE A 535 10.90 14.47 17.13
CA PHE A 535 11.36 15.74 17.71
C PHE A 535 11.55 15.64 19.23
N GLY A 536 11.69 14.42 19.76
CA GLY A 536 11.95 14.16 21.21
C GLY A 536 10.72 14.30 22.10
N GLY A 537 9.52 14.16 21.53
CA GLY A 537 8.23 14.14 22.24
C GLY A 537 7.65 12.73 22.35
N GLU A 538 8.11 11.95 23.34
CA GLU A 538 7.62 10.60 23.60
C GLU A 538 6.60 10.63 24.76
N PHE A 539 5.33 10.34 24.45
CA PHE A 539 4.21 10.33 25.39
C PHE A 539 3.33 9.10 25.14
N GLU A 540 2.63 8.65 26.19
CA GLU A 540 1.54 7.70 26.00
C GLU A 540 0.32 8.46 25.43
N VAL A 541 -0.01 8.24 24.18
CA VAL A 541 -1.11 8.92 23.52
C VAL A 541 -2.23 7.92 23.20
N LEU A 542 -3.43 8.24 23.66
CA LEU A 542 -4.65 7.48 23.38
C LEU A 542 -5.67 8.35 22.64
N HIS A 543 -6.39 7.72 21.76
CA HIS A 543 -7.58 8.31 21.17
C HIS A 543 -8.77 8.16 22.15
N HIS A 544 -9.69 9.14 22.20
CA HIS A 544 -10.81 9.09 23.15
C HIS A 544 -11.64 7.81 23.06
N SER A 545 -11.80 7.22 21.86
CA SER A 545 -12.47 5.93 21.70
C SER A 545 -11.76 4.78 22.41
N GLN A 546 -10.42 4.77 22.42
CA GLN A 546 -9.64 3.79 23.17
C GLN A 546 -9.81 3.99 24.67
N TYR A 547 -9.75 5.24 25.12
CA TYR A 547 -9.88 5.56 26.53
C TYR A 547 -11.29 5.29 27.07
N ILE A 548 -12.34 5.62 26.31
CA ILE A 548 -13.75 5.28 26.66
C ILE A 548 -13.91 3.76 26.76
N ALA A 549 -13.40 3.00 25.81
CA ALA A 549 -13.46 1.52 25.86
C ALA A 549 -12.72 0.97 27.09
N GLU A 550 -11.57 1.56 27.46
CA GLU A 550 -10.84 1.25 28.68
C GLU A 550 -11.68 1.53 29.93
N LEU A 551 -12.31 2.69 30.05
CA LEU A 551 -13.16 3.06 31.19
C LEU A 551 -14.39 2.16 31.33
N ILE A 552 -15.01 1.74 30.23
CA ILE A 552 -16.12 0.78 30.22
C ILE A 552 -15.62 -0.59 30.72
N SER A 553 -14.49 -1.07 30.21
CA SER A 553 -13.93 -2.38 30.57
C SER A 553 -13.51 -2.45 32.05
N GLN A 554 -13.04 -1.35 32.60
CA GLN A 554 -12.69 -1.21 34.04
C GLN A 554 -13.92 -1.03 34.95
N GLY A 555 -15.12 -0.90 34.38
CA GLY A 555 -16.35 -0.64 35.14
C GLY A 555 -16.42 0.78 35.75
N ARG A 556 -15.51 1.68 35.38
CA ARG A 556 -15.50 3.11 35.78
C ARG A 556 -16.62 3.90 35.10
N LEU A 557 -17.08 3.45 33.92
CA LEU A 557 -18.16 4.09 33.17
C LEU A 557 -19.32 3.12 32.99
N LYS A 558 -20.51 3.51 33.48
CA LYS A 558 -21.72 2.68 33.42
C LYS A 558 -22.74 3.30 32.47
N LEU A 559 -23.10 2.57 31.44
CA LEU A 559 -24.07 2.96 30.42
C LEU A 559 -25.46 2.38 30.84
N LYS A 560 -26.44 3.26 31.09
CA LYS A 560 -27.75 2.84 31.66
C LYS A 560 -28.91 3.28 30.79
N ASN A 561 -28.81 4.42 30.11
CA ASN A 561 -29.92 4.99 29.35
C ASN A 561 -30.04 4.29 28.00
N ASN A 562 -31.26 3.83 27.72
CA ASN A 562 -31.60 3.24 26.42
C ASN A 562 -31.65 4.34 25.33
N LEU A 563 -30.97 4.10 24.22
CA LEU A 563 -30.88 5.12 23.15
C LEU A 563 -31.91 4.89 22.03
N ASP A 564 -32.38 3.66 21.81
CA ASP A 564 -33.32 3.26 20.74
C ASP A 564 -32.91 3.81 19.37
N LYS A 565 -31.65 3.60 18.97
CA LYS A 565 -31.06 4.13 17.74
C LYS A 565 -30.52 3.03 16.85
N ALA A 566 -30.76 3.17 15.54
CA ALA A 566 -30.04 2.41 14.52
C ALA A 566 -28.78 3.21 14.11
N ILE A 567 -27.61 2.64 14.38
CA ILE A 567 -26.33 3.32 14.21
C ILE A 567 -25.49 2.62 13.14
N THR A 568 -24.91 3.41 12.23
CA THR A 568 -23.78 2.96 11.39
C THR A 568 -22.53 3.72 11.80
N TYR A 569 -21.33 3.15 11.54
CA TYR A 569 -20.07 3.76 11.95
C TYR A 569 -19.19 4.09 10.76
N HIS A 570 -18.59 5.28 10.77
CA HIS A 570 -17.58 5.71 9.82
C HIS A 570 -16.18 5.53 10.40
N ASP A 571 -15.43 4.57 9.86
CA ASP A 571 -14.01 4.41 10.20
C ASP A 571 -13.19 5.58 9.64
N GLY A 572 -12.77 6.50 10.50
CA GLY A 572 -11.89 7.60 10.14
C GLY A 572 -10.51 7.08 9.67
N CYS A 573 -10.00 7.62 8.57
CA CYS A 573 -8.77 7.10 7.96
C CYS A 573 -7.54 7.19 8.86
N TYR A 574 -7.38 8.28 9.61
CA TYR A 574 -6.25 8.47 10.52
C TYR A 574 -6.36 7.61 11.79
N LEU A 575 -7.57 7.27 12.22
CA LEU A 575 -7.78 6.33 13.33
C LEU A 575 -7.56 4.88 12.87
N GLY A 576 -8.24 4.46 11.81
CA GLY A 576 -8.21 3.09 11.31
C GLY A 576 -6.96 2.78 10.47
N ARG A 577 -6.89 3.27 9.21
CA ARG A 577 -5.81 2.86 8.28
C ARG A 577 -4.42 3.25 8.74
N HIS A 578 -4.24 4.42 9.31
CA HIS A 578 -2.93 4.90 9.76
C HIS A 578 -2.53 4.33 11.12
N ASN A 579 -3.49 4.09 12.03
CA ASN A 579 -3.22 3.68 13.41
C ASN A 579 -3.80 2.34 13.82
N SER A 580 -4.55 1.67 12.93
CA SER A 580 -5.12 0.33 13.13
C SER A 580 -6.13 0.22 14.31
N VAL A 581 -6.75 1.33 14.72
CA VAL A 581 -7.80 1.38 15.74
C VAL A 581 -9.15 1.17 15.06
N TYR A 582 -9.71 -0.03 15.17
CA TYR A 582 -10.97 -0.44 14.54
C TYR A 582 -11.97 -1.03 15.54
N ASP A 583 -11.47 -1.74 16.54
CA ASP A 583 -12.30 -2.57 17.44
C ASP A 583 -12.89 -1.75 18.58
N GLU A 584 -12.15 -0.79 19.13
CA GLU A 584 -12.58 0.01 20.26
C GLU A 584 -13.84 0.84 19.98
N PRO A 585 -13.98 1.52 18.81
CA PRO A 585 -15.24 2.18 18.47
C PRO A 585 -16.44 1.22 18.41
N ARG A 586 -16.22 0.01 17.89
CA ARG A 586 -17.27 -1.03 17.80
C ARG A 586 -17.63 -1.58 19.16
N THR A 587 -16.65 -1.79 20.02
CA THR A 587 -16.85 -2.20 21.42
C THR A 587 -17.74 -1.20 22.15
N ILE A 588 -17.48 0.11 21.98
CA ILE A 588 -18.31 1.17 22.59
C ILE A 588 -19.73 1.10 22.04
N ILE A 589 -19.91 1.10 20.72
CA ILE A 589 -21.25 1.10 20.10
C ILE A 589 -22.07 -0.11 20.53
N ASN A 590 -21.46 -1.30 20.60
CA ASN A 590 -22.11 -2.52 21.03
C ASN A 590 -22.44 -2.55 22.54
N ALA A 591 -21.75 -1.72 23.35
CA ALA A 591 -22.04 -1.59 24.77
C ALA A 591 -23.18 -0.59 25.06
N LEU A 592 -23.62 0.21 24.09
CA LEU A 592 -24.71 1.18 24.26
C LEU A 592 -26.07 0.45 24.34
N PRO A 593 -26.88 0.66 25.38
CA PRO A 593 -28.17 0.03 25.48
C PRO A 593 -29.14 0.46 24.38
N GLY A 594 -29.92 -0.48 23.82
CA GLY A 594 -30.96 -0.24 22.82
C GLY A 594 -30.42 0.19 21.43
N VAL A 595 -29.15 -0.02 21.15
CA VAL A 595 -28.56 0.30 19.85
C VAL A 595 -28.61 -0.88 18.91
N GLN A 596 -29.03 -0.64 17.69
CA GLN A 596 -28.90 -1.55 16.56
C GLN A 596 -27.74 -1.10 15.68
N PHE A 597 -26.64 -1.86 15.70
CA PHE A 597 -25.45 -1.52 14.90
C PHE A 597 -25.47 -2.18 13.53
N LYS A 598 -25.20 -1.42 12.47
CA LYS A 598 -25.10 -1.93 11.10
C LYS A 598 -23.89 -1.31 10.38
N GLU A 599 -23.01 -2.16 9.87
CA GLU A 599 -21.84 -1.72 9.10
C GLU A 599 -22.23 -1.16 7.73
N MET A 600 -21.48 -0.15 7.26
CA MET A 600 -21.54 0.24 5.87
C MET A 600 -20.86 -0.80 4.99
N ALA A 601 -21.21 -0.88 3.71
CA ALA A 601 -20.61 -1.81 2.75
C ALA A 601 -19.07 -1.66 2.67
N ARG A 602 -18.57 -0.41 2.77
CA ARG A 602 -17.13 -0.10 2.88
C ARG A 602 -16.82 0.34 4.31
N HIS A 603 -16.26 -0.56 5.11
CA HIS A 603 -15.90 -0.36 6.51
C HIS A 603 -14.50 -0.89 6.82
N GLY A 604 -14.02 -0.67 8.04
CA GLY A 604 -12.69 -1.09 8.49
C GLY A 604 -11.58 -0.51 7.60
N ASN A 605 -10.60 -1.32 7.24
CA ASN A 605 -9.49 -0.89 6.38
C ASN A 605 -9.91 -0.53 4.94
N LYS A 606 -11.10 -0.97 4.49
CA LYS A 606 -11.70 -0.62 3.20
C LYS A 606 -12.62 0.59 3.26
N SER A 607 -12.75 1.25 4.42
CA SER A 607 -13.60 2.43 4.59
C SER A 607 -13.35 3.49 3.53
N PHE A 608 -14.41 4.12 3.03
CA PHE A 608 -14.30 5.28 2.14
C PHE A 608 -13.97 6.54 2.95
N CYS A 609 -13.15 7.44 2.41
CA CYS A 609 -12.74 8.66 3.11
C CYS A 609 -13.92 9.64 3.25
N CYS A 610 -13.90 10.46 4.30
CA CYS A 610 -14.83 11.58 4.47
C CYS A 610 -14.50 12.80 3.58
N GLY A 611 -13.28 12.89 3.08
CA GLY A 611 -12.83 13.98 2.21
C GLY A 611 -11.99 15.06 2.89
N ALA A 612 -11.97 15.18 4.21
CA ALA A 612 -11.35 16.31 4.92
C ALA A 612 -9.82 16.33 4.96
N GLY A 613 -9.17 15.15 4.87
CA GLY A 613 -7.72 15.04 5.05
C GLY A 613 -6.89 15.74 4.00
N GLY A 614 -5.57 15.86 4.22
CA GLY A 614 -4.66 16.49 3.25
C GLY A 614 -4.85 17.98 3.03
N GLY A 615 -5.51 18.65 3.95
CA GLY A 615 -5.84 20.08 3.84
C GLY A 615 -7.20 20.38 3.19
N HIS A 616 -7.90 19.36 2.68
CA HIS A 616 -9.19 19.56 1.98
C HIS A 616 -10.29 20.14 2.87
N MET A 617 -10.16 20.04 4.19
CA MET A 617 -11.09 20.74 5.11
C MET A 617 -11.16 22.25 4.85
N TRP A 618 -10.09 22.83 4.32
CA TRP A 618 -9.96 24.27 4.04
C TRP A 618 -9.86 24.60 2.56
N MET A 619 -9.88 23.59 1.67
CA MET A 619 -9.77 23.78 0.22
C MET A 619 -11.14 23.68 -0.45
N GLU A 620 -11.35 24.51 -1.48
CA GLU A 620 -12.52 24.38 -2.33
C GLU A 620 -12.37 23.20 -3.30
N GLU A 621 -13.38 22.38 -3.40
CA GLU A 621 -13.44 21.31 -4.38
C GLU A 621 -14.03 21.84 -5.69
N LYS A 622 -13.16 21.98 -6.73
CA LYS A 622 -13.54 22.57 -8.03
C LYS A 622 -13.94 21.51 -9.08
N THR A 623 -13.58 20.26 -8.89
CA THR A 623 -13.79 19.16 -9.87
C THR A 623 -14.44 17.96 -9.22
N GLY A 624 -15.24 17.23 -9.99
CA GLY A 624 -15.91 16.00 -9.55
C GLY A 624 -17.03 16.25 -8.52
N VAL A 625 -17.47 15.18 -7.88
CA VAL A 625 -18.44 15.20 -6.76
C VAL A 625 -17.70 15.31 -5.43
N ARG A 626 -18.29 15.96 -4.45
CA ARG A 626 -17.68 16.00 -3.11
C ARG A 626 -17.55 14.60 -2.51
N ILE A 627 -16.35 14.29 -2.04
CA ILE A 627 -16.05 12.97 -1.42
C ILE A 627 -16.98 12.71 -0.23
N SER A 628 -17.29 13.75 0.56
CA SER A 628 -18.19 13.67 1.70
C SER A 628 -19.62 13.28 1.30
N GLU A 629 -20.12 13.76 0.18
CA GLU A 629 -21.44 13.42 -0.33
C GLU A 629 -21.53 11.95 -0.73
N MET A 630 -20.52 11.43 -1.43
CA MET A 630 -20.45 10.01 -1.76
C MET A 630 -20.39 9.12 -0.51
N ARG A 631 -19.67 9.57 0.54
CA ARG A 631 -19.62 8.81 1.79
C ARG A 631 -20.95 8.86 2.54
N THR A 632 -21.65 9.99 2.48
CA THR A 632 -22.99 10.15 3.07
C THR A 632 -24.01 9.25 2.37
N GLU A 633 -23.94 9.07 1.05
CA GLU A 633 -24.78 8.11 0.32
C GLU A 633 -24.60 6.69 0.86
N GLN A 634 -23.34 6.24 1.07
CA GLN A 634 -23.05 4.93 1.66
C GLN A 634 -23.60 4.78 3.10
N ALA A 635 -23.67 5.87 3.86
CA ALA A 635 -24.30 5.86 5.17
C ALA A 635 -25.82 5.75 5.07
N LEU A 636 -26.45 6.48 4.15
CA LEU A 636 -27.90 6.43 3.90
C LEU A 636 -28.37 5.04 3.43
N GLU A 637 -27.54 4.32 2.63
CA GLU A 637 -27.83 2.95 2.19
C GLU A 637 -27.99 1.96 3.37
N THR A 638 -27.48 2.27 4.54
CA THR A 638 -27.65 1.42 5.73
C THR A 638 -29.05 1.50 6.34
N ASN A 639 -29.84 2.53 6.01
CA ASN A 639 -31.11 2.88 6.64
C ASN A 639 -31.01 3.10 8.15
N CYS A 640 -29.84 3.51 8.65
CA CYS A 640 -29.65 3.91 10.04
C CYS A 640 -30.04 5.38 10.24
N ASN A 641 -30.47 5.74 11.45
CA ASN A 641 -30.81 7.14 11.76
C ASN A 641 -29.64 7.93 12.36
N VAL A 642 -28.52 7.24 12.65
CA VAL A 642 -27.29 7.88 13.13
C VAL A 642 -26.10 7.34 12.34
N VAL A 643 -25.23 8.24 11.90
CA VAL A 643 -23.87 7.91 11.49
C VAL A 643 -22.91 8.35 12.59
N ALA A 644 -22.31 7.37 13.27
CA ALA A 644 -21.35 7.60 14.32
C ALA A 644 -19.95 7.83 13.71
N THR A 645 -19.21 8.80 14.27
CA THR A 645 -17.82 9.06 13.94
C THR A 645 -16.96 9.12 15.21
N ALA A 646 -15.66 9.17 15.04
CA ALA A 646 -14.71 9.41 16.13
C ALA A 646 -13.62 10.38 15.62
N CYS A 647 -14.04 11.45 14.93
CA CYS A 647 -13.15 12.43 14.34
C CYS A 647 -13.91 13.73 14.08
N PRO A 648 -13.46 14.89 14.60
CA PRO A 648 -14.14 16.17 14.41
C PRO A 648 -14.22 16.57 12.94
N PHE A 649 -13.20 16.29 12.13
CA PHE A 649 -13.24 16.57 10.69
C PHE A 649 -14.26 15.69 9.96
N CYS A 650 -14.30 14.39 10.27
CA CYS A 650 -15.32 13.51 9.68
C CYS A 650 -16.73 13.94 10.09
N LEU A 651 -16.92 14.35 11.35
CA LEU A 651 -18.19 14.85 11.86
C LEU A 651 -18.68 16.06 11.08
N GLN A 652 -17.81 17.05 10.87
CA GLN A 652 -18.13 18.25 10.08
C GLN A 652 -18.45 17.88 8.62
N MET A 653 -17.67 17.02 7.99
CA MET A 653 -17.91 16.61 6.61
C MET A 653 -19.26 15.90 6.43
N PHE A 654 -19.69 15.08 7.41
CA PHE A 654 -21.02 14.50 7.40
C PHE A 654 -22.12 15.55 7.65
N GLU A 655 -21.92 16.47 8.58
CA GLU A 655 -22.86 17.55 8.88
C GLU A 655 -23.18 18.34 7.59
N ASP A 656 -22.14 18.76 6.88
CA ASP A 656 -22.25 19.55 5.65
C ASP A 656 -22.87 18.75 4.50
N ALA A 657 -22.43 17.49 4.33
CA ALA A 657 -22.93 16.66 3.23
C ALA A 657 -24.38 16.19 3.45
N ILE A 658 -24.79 15.92 4.68
CA ILE A 658 -26.17 15.58 5.02
C ILE A 658 -27.10 16.77 4.75
N LYS A 659 -26.67 18.00 5.08
CA LYS A 659 -27.40 19.23 4.75
C LYS A 659 -27.48 19.44 3.25
N ALA A 660 -26.37 19.30 2.53
CA ALA A 660 -26.33 19.44 1.07
C ALA A 660 -27.23 18.42 0.33
N LYS A 661 -27.44 17.25 0.92
CA LYS A 661 -28.34 16.20 0.38
C LYS A 661 -29.78 16.26 0.91
N GLU A 662 -30.11 17.29 1.70
CA GLU A 662 -31.43 17.44 2.34
C GLU A 662 -31.86 16.19 3.14
N ALA A 663 -30.90 15.51 3.75
CA ALA A 663 -31.12 14.23 4.44
C ALA A 663 -31.15 14.35 5.97
N SER A 664 -31.25 15.57 6.52
CA SER A 664 -31.16 15.83 7.96
C SER A 664 -32.28 15.16 8.80
N GLU A 665 -33.41 14.88 8.19
CA GLU A 665 -34.50 14.14 8.85
C GLU A 665 -34.26 12.61 8.84
N LYS A 666 -33.44 12.10 7.93
CA LYS A 666 -33.19 10.64 7.78
C LYS A 666 -32.04 10.16 8.64
N ILE A 667 -30.96 10.94 8.73
CA ILE A 667 -29.72 10.54 9.42
C ILE A 667 -29.06 11.75 10.08
N ARG A 668 -28.52 11.54 11.28
CA ARG A 668 -27.75 12.56 12.01
C ARG A 668 -26.33 12.10 12.29
N PRO A 669 -25.31 12.95 12.11
CA PRO A 669 -23.96 12.63 12.49
C PRO A 669 -23.75 12.90 13.98
N LEU A 670 -23.20 11.93 14.70
CA LEU A 670 -22.82 12.06 16.10
C LEU A 670 -21.42 11.49 16.32
N ASP A 671 -20.67 12.13 17.22
CA ASP A 671 -19.43 11.54 17.69
C ASP A 671 -19.73 10.44 18.71
N ILE A 672 -18.83 9.43 18.81
CA ILE A 672 -18.95 8.36 19.81
C ILE A 672 -19.06 8.90 21.23
N ALA A 673 -18.33 9.99 21.54
CA ALA A 673 -18.43 10.64 22.85
C ALA A 673 -19.83 11.22 23.12
N GLU A 674 -20.51 11.77 22.11
CA GLU A 674 -21.88 12.25 22.25
C GLU A 674 -22.86 11.09 22.54
N LEU A 675 -22.69 9.95 21.84
CA LEU A 675 -23.51 8.77 22.05
C LEU A 675 -23.33 8.19 23.47
N VAL A 676 -22.09 8.11 23.93
CA VAL A 676 -21.76 7.64 25.29
C VAL A 676 -22.33 8.60 26.35
N ALA A 677 -22.17 9.91 26.14
CA ALA A 677 -22.70 10.91 27.07
C ALA A 677 -24.24 10.88 27.19
N LEU A 678 -24.96 10.47 26.13
CA LEU A 678 -26.42 10.24 26.18
C LEU A 678 -26.78 8.96 26.96
N ALA A 679 -25.92 7.95 26.94
CA ALA A 679 -26.13 6.66 27.59
C ALA A 679 -25.74 6.65 29.07
N ILE A 680 -24.98 7.63 29.55
CA ILE A 680 -24.65 7.81 30.97
C ILE A 680 -25.89 8.26 31.73
N ALA A 681 -26.20 7.64 32.88
CA ALA A 681 -27.25 8.11 33.76
C ALA A 681 -26.93 9.54 34.26
N ASP A 682 -27.89 10.44 34.18
CA ASP A 682 -27.76 11.73 34.85
C ASP A 682 -27.48 11.50 36.33
N GLU A 683 -26.43 12.10 36.86
CA GLU A 683 -26.26 12.15 38.32
C GLU A 683 -27.45 12.90 38.87
N VAL A 684 -28.30 12.19 39.67
CA VAL A 684 -29.31 12.82 40.49
C VAL A 684 -28.56 13.88 41.32
N LYS A 685 -28.78 15.16 41.03
CA LYS A 685 -28.30 16.23 41.91
C LYS A 685 -28.85 15.94 43.30
N LYS A 686 -27.99 15.45 44.19
CA LYS A 686 -28.29 15.40 45.64
C LYS A 686 -28.09 16.78 46.25
#